data_c9a6ec7893967e84b6e3890d962775c1
#
_entry.id   c9a6ec7893967e84b6e3890d962775c1
#
_cell.length_a   1.000
_cell.length_b   1.000
_cell.length_c   1.000
_cell.angle_alpha   90.00
_cell.angle_beta   90.00
_cell.angle_gamma   90.00
#
_symmetry.space_group_name_H-M   'P 1'
#
loop_
_entity.id
_entity.type
_entity.pdbx_description
1 polymer ?
#
loop_
_entity_poly.entity_id
_entity_poly.type
_entity_poly.pdbx_seq_one_letter_code
_entity_poly.pdbx_strand_id
1 'polypeptide(L)'
;MLLALVGNQNCGKTTLFNQLTGSNQHVGNFPGVTIEHKIGQVIGWKNYDLVDLPGIYSIRPYSGEEKVTRDFIIDRKPDAIINIVDATNIERNLYLTLQLIEMGKPMVLALNMMDELLGNHGSVDIQKLSDRLGIPVVPIAAAKNDGVDELMRVVAETAENARKPRRIDFCSAGPVHRCIHTVSHVVEDHADKIGVPSRFAATRVIEEDDEIISALKLSENELELIGHAVLEMESEGVLDRNAALAEMRYRFIEAVCSECVVKAHESREMLRSVKIDKVLTNKYLAIPTFIAIMGFIFWMTFSVLGKWLSDLLALGIDSVTQLVDDALTAYGLNPVVHSLVIDGVFAGVGSMLSFLPIIVVLFFFLAILEDTGYMARVAFVMDKLLRRIGLSGRSFVPMLIGFGCSVPAIMATRTLSSERDRKMTMLLIPFMSCSAKIPIYAVFTAAFFPNNGGLVMTCLYVFGMLVGIIAAKVLSKTAFTGKPVPFVMELPNYRLPSLKTVLLLMWEKAWDFIRRAFTVIFAATIVIWFLQNFDVRLNVVGQGSGDSLLAIIGTWLAPIFAPLGFGDWRVATALVTGLMAKEAVISTLGVLMGVGANLSSAVLGTLFTLRSAVSFLVFCLLYTPCVAALAALRRELGSGVKTVLVMASQCCVAWLAAFCVYTLIGVIF
;
A
#
# COMPACT_ATOMS: atom_id res chain seq x y z
N MET A 1 -34.15 -11.03 -7.26
CA MET A 1 -33.37 -11.85 -6.30
C MET A 1 -31.96 -11.35 -6.24
N LEU A 2 -31.40 -11.21 -5.06
CA LEU A 2 -30.06 -10.69 -4.82
C LEU A 2 -29.10 -11.86 -4.56
N LEU A 3 -28.09 -12.01 -5.40
CA LEU A 3 -27.04 -13.03 -5.25
C LEU A 3 -25.75 -12.39 -4.79
N ALA A 4 -25.04 -13.02 -3.87
CA ALA A 4 -23.73 -12.58 -3.40
C ALA A 4 -22.63 -13.54 -3.89
N LEU A 5 -21.63 -13.01 -4.62
CA LEU A 5 -20.47 -13.78 -5.05
C LEU A 5 -19.34 -13.60 -4.03
N VAL A 6 -18.96 -14.68 -3.37
CA VAL A 6 -17.95 -14.71 -2.29
C VAL A 6 -16.88 -15.74 -2.63
N GLY A 7 -15.64 -15.46 -2.29
CA GLY A 7 -14.53 -16.41 -2.46
C GLY A 7 -13.20 -15.82 -2.06
N ASN A 8 -12.19 -16.66 -2.07
CA ASN A 8 -10.82 -16.26 -1.76
C ASN A 8 -10.24 -15.35 -2.84
N GLN A 9 -9.14 -14.69 -2.54
CA GLN A 9 -8.38 -13.99 -3.57
C GLN A 9 -7.82 -15.00 -4.57
N ASN A 10 -7.83 -14.65 -5.86
CA ASN A 10 -7.33 -15.46 -6.97
C ASN A 10 -8.11 -16.77 -7.29
N CYS A 11 -9.25 -17.02 -6.70
CA CYS A 11 -10.10 -18.20 -7.04
C CYS A 11 -10.89 -18.05 -8.36
N GLY A 12 -10.71 -16.96 -9.11
CA GLY A 12 -11.43 -16.70 -10.37
C GLY A 12 -12.75 -15.95 -10.23
N LYS A 13 -13.00 -15.29 -9.09
CA LYS A 13 -14.25 -14.57 -8.77
C LYS A 13 -14.61 -13.51 -9.81
N THR A 14 -13.68 -12.61 -10.16
CA THR A 14 -13.92 -11.56 -11.16
C THR A 14 -14.15 -12.15 -12.56
N THR A 15 -13.52 -13.27 -12.88
CA THR A 15 -13.74 -13.99 -14.16
C THR A 15 -15.18 -14.52 -14.22
N LEU A 16 -15.63 -15.20 -13.17
CA LEU A 16 -17.00 -15.71 -13.10
C LEU A 16 -18.03 -14.57 -13.11
N PHE A 17 -17.78 -13.49 -12.36
CA PHE A 17 -18.65 -12.31 -12.36
C PHE A 17 -18.81 -11.73 -13.78
N ASN A 18 -17.70 -11.57 -14.50
CA ASN A 18 -17.71 -11.03 -15.88
C ASN A 18 -18.42 -11.98 -16.86
N GLN A 19 -18.29 -13.29 -16.70
CA GLN A 19 -19.02 -14.27 -17.52
C GLN A 19 -20.53 -14.18 -17.28
N LEU A 20 -20.93 -14.06 -16.03
CA LEU A 20 -22.35 -14.01 -15.64
C LEU A 20 -23.04 -12.68 -16.00
N THR A 21 -22.32 -11.55 -15.92
CA THR A 21 -22.92 -10.20 -16.08
C THR A 21 -22.55 -9.48 -17.38
N GLY A 22 -21.50 -9.91 -18.06
CA GLY A 22 -21.03 -9.26 -19.30
C GLY A 22 -20.64 -7.80 -19.10
N SER A 23 -21.10 -6.91 -20.01
CA SER A 23 -20.85 -5.46 -19.95
C SER A 23 -21.83 -4.66 -19.10
N ASN A 24 -22.88 -5.29 -18.57
CA ASN A 24 -23.93 -4.62 -17.79
C ASN A 24 -23.54 -4.55 -16.30
N GLN A 25 -22.52 -3.77 -15.98
CA GLN A 25 -21.97 -3.65 -14.64
C GLN A 25 -22.05 -2.21 -14.14
N HIS A 26 -22.45 -2.03 -12.89
CA HIS A 26 -22.36 -0.76 -12.17
C HIS A 26 -21.29 -0.86 -11.08
N VAL A 27 -20.31 0.05 -11.13
CA VAL A 27 -19.24 0.15 -10.13
C VAL A 27 -19.61 1.24 -9.13
N GLY A 28 -19.58 0.92 -7.85
CA GLY A 28 -19.83 1.85 -6.76
C GLY A 28 -18.96 1.51 -5.55
N ASN A 29 -19.02 2.34 -4.52
CA ASN A 29 -18.36 2.05 -3.25
C ASN A 29 -19.38 1.58 -2.21
N PHE A 30 -18.98 0.66 -1.34
CA PHE A 30 -19.82 0.31 -0.18
C PHE A 30 -19.99 1.53 0.73
N PRO A 31 -21.19 1.74 1.31
CA PRO A 31 -21.45 2.86 2.20
C PRO A 31 -20.43 2.94 3.35
N GLY A 32 -19.79 4.12 3.51
CA GLY A 32 -18.87 4.39 4.61
C GLY A 32 -17.43 3.86 4.44
N VAL A 33 -17.11 3.20 3.32
CA VAL A 33 -15.76 2.67 3.05
C VAL A 33 -15.34 2.95 1.61
N THR A 34 -14.03 2.96 1.36
CA THR A 34 -13.44 3.17 0.01
C THR A 34 -13.30 1.86 -0.79
N ILE A 35 -14.10 0.86 -0.46
CA ILE A 35 -14.07 -0.46 -1.11
C ILE A 35 -15.11 -0.46 -2.22
N GLU A 36 -14.66 -0.74 -3.44
CA GLU A 36 -15.52 -0.82 -4.62
C GLU A 36 -16.34 -2.10 -4.60
N HIS A 37 -17.58 -2.01 -5.05
CA HIS A 37 -18.40 -3.16 -5.36
C HIS A 37 -18.89 -3.07 -6.81
N LYS A 38 -19.11 -4.22 -7.39
CA LYS A 38 -19.69 -4.36 -8.72
C LYS A 38 -21.03 -5.05 -8.59
N ILE A 39 -22.05 -4.44 -9.16
CA ILE A 39 -23.39 -5.04 -9.28
C ILE A 39 -23.68 -5.22 -10.74
N GLY A 40 -24.13 -6.40 -11.14
CA GLY A 40 -24.52 -6.69 -12.51
C GLY A 40 -25.73 -7.60 -12.56
N GLN A 41 -26.56 -7.38 -13.57
CA GLN A 41 -27.69 -8.29 -13.85
C GLN A 41 -27.17 -9.53 -14.57
N VAL A 42 -27.63 -10.71 -14.18
CA VAL A 42 -27.19 -11.97 -14.75
C VAL A 42 -27.79 -12.14 -16.16
N ILE A 43 -26.94 -12.43 -17.16
CA ILE A 43 -27.35 -12.64 -18.53
C ILE A 43 -28.27 -13.87 -18.62
N GLY A 44 -29.40 -13.74 -19.30
CA GLY A 44 -30.39 -14.81 -19.41
C GLY A 44 -31.34 -14.95 -18.20
N TRP A 45 -31.05 -14.29 -17.07
CA TRP A 45 -31.82 -14.37 -15.82
C TRP A 45 -32.24 -12.97 -15.31
N LYS A 46 -33.26 -12.38 -15.97
CA LYS A 46 -33.65 -10.96 -15.78
C LYS A 46 -34.01 -10.53 -14.33
N ASN A 47 -34.29 -11.46 -13.43
CA ASN A 47 -34.71 -11.19 -12.07
C ASN A 47 -33.58 -11.40 -11.04
N TYR A 48 -32.36 -11.65 -11.49
CA TYR A 48 -31.22 -11.95 -10.61
C TYR A 48 -30.14 -10.87 -10.77
N ASP A 49 -29.86 -10.19 -9.65
CA ASP A 49 -28.75 -9.24 -9.53
C ASP A 49 -27.62 -9.90 -8.76
N LEU A 50 -26.41 -9.85 -9.32
CA LEU A 50 -25.21 -10.42 -8.75
C LEU A 50 -24.31 -9.30 -8.21
N VAL A 51 -23.89 -9.43 -6.94
CA VAL A 51 -22.95 -8.51 -6.29
C VAL A 51 -21.60 -9.21 -6.12
N ASP A 52 -20.54 -8.61 -6.69
CA ASP A 52 -19.17 -9.07 -6.49
C ASP A 52 -18.63 -8.50 -5.16
N LEU A 53 -18.47 -9.34 -4.17
CA LEU A 53 -17.89 -8.98 -2.87
C LEU A 53 -16.38 -9.10 -2.89
N PRO A 54 -15.66 -8.35 -2.03
CA PRO A 54 -14.21 -8.45 -1.94
C PRO A 54 -13.71 -9.89 -1.70
N GLY A 55 -12.54 -10.23 -2.25
CA GLY A 55 -11.91 -11.53 -2.00
C GLY A 55 -11.35 -11.61 -0.59
N ILE A 56 -11.84 -12.56 0.20
CA ILE A 56 -11.48 -12.71 1.62
C ILE A 56 -11.05 -14.15 1.93
N TYR A 57 -10.28 -14.32 2.99
CA TYR A 57 -9.87 -15.66 3.48
C TYR A 57 -10.65 -16.10 4.72
N SER A 58 -11.26 -15.16 5.41
CA SER A 58 -12.04 -15.37 6.63
C SER A 58 -13.13 -14.32 6.75
N ILE A 59 -14.22 -14.61 7.44
CA ILE A 59 -15.29 -13.65 7.76
C ILE A 59 -14.90 -12.81 9.01
N ARG A 60 -13.83 -13.14 9.72
CA ARG A 60 -13.38 -12.36 10.86
C ARG A 60 -12.87 -10.98 10.40
N PRO A 61 -13.37 -9.86 10.99
CA PRO A 61 -13.07 -8.52 10.50
C PRO A 61 -11.67 -8.04 10.86
N TYR A 62 -10.64 -8.63 10.26
CA TYR A 62 -9.26 -8.14 10.36
C TYR A 62 -8.98 -6.98 9.40
N SER A 63 -9.69 -6.95 8.27
CA SER A 63 -9.59 -5.92 7.25
C SER A 63 -10.96 -5.32 6.91
N GLY A 64 -10.95 -4.15 6.25
CA GLY A 64 -12.18 -3.55 5.76
C GLY A 64 -12.95 -4.43 4.77
N GLU A 65 -12.25 -5.26 3.99
CA GLU A 65 -12.83 -6.16 2.99
C GLU A 65 -13.66 -7.27 3.64
N GLU A 66 -13.13 -7.88 4.70
CA GLU A 66 -13.80 -8.93 5.48
C GLU A 66 -15.03 -8.39 6.21
N LYS A 67 -14.90 -7.17 6.78
CA LYS A 67 -16.01 -6.48 7.42
C LYS A 67 -17.13 -6.22 6.43
N VAL A 68 -16.84 -5.63 5.27
CA VAL A 68 -17.81 -5.31 4.23
C VAL A 68 -18.54 -6.57 3.76
N THR A 69 -17.83 -7.66 3.51
CA THR A 69 -18.42 -8.92 3.07
C THR A 69 -19.35 -9.50 4.14
N ARG A 70 -18.93 -9.51 5.42
CA ARG A 70 -19.74 -9.98 6.54
C ARG A 70 -21.00 -9.15 6.70
N ASP A 71 -20.85 -7.82 6.79
CA ASP A 71 -21.95 -6.89 7.02
C ASP A 71 -22.95 -6.95 5.85
N PHE A 72 -22.47 -7.09 4.62
CA PHE A 72 -23.35 -7.28 3.47
C PHE A 72 -24.22 -8.55 3.60
N ILE A 73 -23.64 -9.67 4.00
CA ILE A 73 -24.38 -10.94 4.13
C ILE A 73 -25.40 -10.86 5.29
N ILE A 74 -25.04 -10.20 6.40
CA ILE A 74 -25.91 -10.06 7.58
C ILE A 74 -27.05 -9.06 7.30
N ASP A 75 -26.72 -7.86 6.78
CA ASP A 75 -27.66 -6.74 6.67
C ASP A 75 -28.52 -6.83 5.40
N ARG A 76 -27.91 -7.14 4.25
CA ARG A 76 -28.61 -7.18 2.96
C ARG A 76 -29.34 -8.50 2.72
N LYS A 77 -28.97 -9.55 3.47
CA LYS A 77 -29.63 -10.88 3.45
C LYS A 77 -29.83 -11.38 2.02
N PRO A 78 -28.76 -11.64 1.25
CA PRO A 78 -28.89 -12.13 -0.12
C PRO A 78 -29.72 -13.41 -0.16
N ASP A 79 -30.47 -13.61 -1.24
CA ASP A 79 -31.33 -14.79 -1.45
C ASP A 79 -30.50 -16.07 -1.58
N ALA A 80 -29.29 -15.99 -2.18
CA ALA A 80 -28.30 -17.06 -2.14
C ALA A 80 -26.88 -16.51 -2.25
N ILE A 81 -25.92 -17.31 -1.73
CA ILE A 81 -24.49 -17.07 -1.82
C ILE A 81 -23.89 -18.03 -2.85
N ILE A 82 -23.14 -17.49 -3.80
CA ILE A 82 -22.28 -18.26 -4.69
C ILE A 82 -20.86 -18.20 -4.10
N ASN A 83 -20.44 -19.31 -3.48
CA ASN A 83 -19.09 -19.41 -2.94
C ASN A 83 -18.16 -20.04 -3.98
N ILE A 84 -17.25 -19.28 -4.55
CA ILE A 84 -16.28 -19.75 -5.52
C ILE A 84 -15.01 -20.23 -4.84
N VAL A 85 -14.60 -21.47 -5.16
CA VAL A 85 -13.47 -22.19 -4.57
C VAL A 85 -12.54 -22.67 -5.67
N ASP A 86 -11.24 -22.46 -5.51
CA ASP A 86 -10.21 -22.99 -6.39
C ASP A 86 -9.99 -24.49 -6.10
N ALA A 87 -10.28 -25.34 -7.08
CA ALA A 87 -10.14 -26.79 -6.99
C ALA A 87 -8.68 -27.22 -6.83
N THR A 88 -7.72 -26.43 -7.29
CA THR A 88 -6.28 -26.73 -7.16
C THR A 88 -5.75 -26.51 -5.75
N ASN A 89 -6.45 -25.64 -4.95
CA ASN A 89 -6.13 -25.30 -3.57
C ASN A 89 -7.34 -25.46 -2.64
N ILE A 90 -8.08 -26.55 -2.83
CA ILE A 90 -9.39 -26.76 -2.20
C ILE A 90 -9.33 -26.73 -0.67
N GLU A 91 -8.33 -27.35 -0.05
CA GLU A 91 -8.19 -27.44 1.41
C GLU A 91 -8.20 -26.05 2.07
N ARG A 92 -7.49 -25.11 1.49
CA ARG A 92 -7.42 -23.75 2.03
C ARG A 92 -8.68 -22.94 1.77
N ASN A 93 -9.26 -23.11 0.58
CA ASN A 93 -10.45 -22.35 0.19
C ASN A 93 -11.69 -22.79 0.99
N LEU A 94 -11.76 -24.07 1.39
CA LEU A 94 -12.85 -24.59 2.22
C LEU A 94 -12.92 -23.96 3.61
N TYR A 95 -11.86 -23.34 4.12
CA TYR A 95 -11.90 -22.64 5.42
C TYR A 95 -12.94 -21.50 5.43
N LEU A 96 -12.97 -20.67 4.39
CA LEU A 96 -14.00 -19.64 4.21
C LEU A 96 -15.39 -20.28 4.00
N THR A 97 -15.45 -21.36 3.21
CA THR A 97 -16.70 -22.09 2.95
C THR A 97 -17.37 -22.56 4.24
N LEU A 98 -16.61 -23.11 5.19
CA LEU A 98 -17.18 -23.55 6.48
C LEU A 98 -17.75 -22.37 7.28
N GLN A 99 -17.07 -21.23 7.27
CA GLN A 99 -17.57 -20.03 7.96
C GLN A 99 -18.85 -19.48 7.31
N LEU A 100 -18.97 -19.57 5.97
CA LEU A 100 -20.18 -19.18 5.25
C LEU A 100 -21.33 -20.14 5.56
N ILE A 101 -21.07 -21.45 5.68
CA ILE A 101 -22.05 -22.47 6.08
C ILE A 101 -22.57 -22.17 7.49
N GLU A 102 -21.68 -21.78 8.43
CA GLU A 102 -22.06 -21.41 9.81
C GLU A 102 -23.06 -20.22 9.83
N MET A 103 -23.06 -19.35 8.81
CA MET A 103 -24.03 -18.26 8.69
C MET A 103 -25.46 -18.71 8.30
N GLY A 104 -25.65 -19.97 7.92
CA GLY A 104 -26.96 -20.58 7.67
C GLY A 104 -27.74 -19.97 6.51
N LYS A 105 -27.08 -19.33 5.55
CA LYS A 105 -27.72 -18.77 4.36
C LYS A 105 -27.76 -19.79 3.22
N PRO A 106 -28.77 -19.71 2.31
CA PRO A 106 -28.78 -20.52 1.10
C PRO A 106 -27.46 -20.28 0.34
N MET A 107 -26.78 -21.35 -0.05
CA MET A 107 -25.50 -21.22 -0.77
C MET A 107 -25.21 -22.41 -1.69
N VAL A 108 -24.44 -22.10 -2.73
CA VAL A 108 -23.91 -23.07 -3.69
C VAL A 108 -22.38 -22.91 -3.76
N LEU A 109 -21.66 -23.98 -3.77
CA LEU A 109 -20.22 -23.98 -3.96
C LEU A 109 -19.90 -24.16 -5.45
N ALA A 110 -19.29 -23.15 -6.05
CA ALA A 110 -18.76 -23.18 -7.41
C ALA A 110 -17.30 -23.65 -7.35
N LEU A 111 -17.03 -24.90 -7.69
CA LEU A 111 -15.68 -25.45 -7.69
C LEU A 111 -14.99 -25.12 -9.01
N ASN A 112 -14.17 -24.08 -9.03
CA ASN A 112 -13.54 -23.51 -10.21
C ASN A 112 -12.16 -24.12 -10.50
N MET A 113 -11.63 -23.85 -11.71
CA MET A 113 -10.33 -24.38 -12.18
C MET A 113 -10.31 -25.91 -12.29
N MET A 114 -11.47 -26.52 -12.56
CA MET A 114 -11.56 -27.97 -12.76
C MET A 114 -10.76 -28.45 -13.95
N ASP A 115 -10.62 -27.65 -14.98
CA ASP A 115 -9.77 -27.92 -16.14
C ASP A 115 -8.28 -28.01 -15.79
N GLU A 116 -7.81 -27.15 -14.88
CA GLU A 116 -6.43 -27.20 -14.37
C GLU A 116 -6.21 -28.43 -13.46
N LEU A 117 -7.17 -28.72 -12.59
CA LEU A 117 -7.10 -29.89 -11.70
C LEU A 117 -7.02 -31.20 -12.52
N LEU A 118 -7.95 -31.38 -13.48
CA LEU A 118 -8.00 -32.55 -14.34
C LEU A 118 -6.78 -32.66 -15.26
N GLY A 119 -6.31 -31.53 -15.78
CA GLY A 119 -5.09 -31.46 -16.60
C GLY A 119 -3.82 -31.89 -15.84
N ASN A 120 -3.82 -31.77 -14.54
CA ASN A 120 -2.73 -32.21 -13.65
C ASN A 120 -3.01 -33.57 -12.98
N HIS A 121 -3.91 -34.37 -13.53
CA HIS A 121 -4.26 -35.72 -13.03
C HIS A 121 -4.86 -35.75 -11.62
N GLY A 122 -5.42 -34.62 -11.16
CA GLY A 122 -6.23 -34.58 -9.95
C GLY A 122 -7.70 -34.86 -10.25
N SER A 123 -8.48 -35.23 -9.24
CA SER A 123 -9.94 -35.36 -9.36
C SER A 123 -10.63 -35.05 -8.03
N VAL A 124 -11.90 -34.67 -8.11
CA VAL A 124 -12.77 -34.45 -6.95
C VAL A 124 -14.07 -35.23 -7.16
N ASP A 125 -14.45 -36.00 -6.16
CA ASP A 125 -15.78 -36.61 -6.10
C ASP A 125 -16.80 -35.55 -5.66
N ILE A 126 -17.48 -34.95 -6.63
CA ILE A 126 -18.40 -33.86 -6.43
C ILE A 126 -19.58 -34.25 -5.54
N GLN A 127 -20.13 -35.45 -5.74
CA GLN A 127 -21.26 -35.92 -4.96
C GLN A 127 -20.91 -36.11 -3.50
N LYS A 128 -19.79 -36.82 -3.23
CA LYS A 128 -19.28 -36.96 -1.87
C LYS A 128 -18.98 -35.63 -1.20
N LEU A 129 -18.35 -34.72 -1.92
CA LEU A 129 -18.04 -33.37 -1.41
C LEU A 129 -19.31 -32.61 -1.03
N SER A 130 -20.34 -32.65 -1.89
CA SER A 130 -21.65 -32.08 -1.63
C SER A 130 -22.32 -32.68 -0.39
N ASP A 131 -22.31 -33.99 -0.26
CA ASP A 131 -22.90 -34.72 0.88
C ASP A 131 -22.17 -34.38 2.20
N ARG A 132 -20.83 -34.31 2.16
CA ARG A 132 -20.02 -34.00 3.36
C ARG A 132 -20.15 -32.54 3.82
N LEU A 133 -20.23 -31.60 2.90
CA LEU A 133 -20.43 -30.19 3.20
C LEU A 133 -21.91 -29.84 3.47
N GLY A 134 -22.85 -30.65 2.99
CA GLY A 134 -24.28 -30.41 3.13
C GLY A 134 -24.84 -29.26 2.27
N ILE A 135 -24.13 -28.90 1.20
CA ILE A 135 -24.48 -27.87 0.23
C ILE A 135 -24.28 -28.36 -1.20
N PRO A 136 -25.02 -27.85 -2.20
CA PRO A 136 -24.78 -28.16 -3.60
C PRO A 136 -23.37 -27.73 -4.03
N VAL A 137 -22.68 -28.60 -4.80
CA VAL A 137 -21.37 -28.33 -5.38
C VAL A 137 -21.46 -28.45 -6.89
N VAL A 138 -21.03 -27.43 -7.62
CA VAL A 138 -21.06 -27.42 -9.10
C VAL A 138 -19.62 -27.21 -9.61
N PRO A 139 -19.07 -28.16 -10.40
CA PRO A 139 -17.75 -28.01 -11.01
C PRO A 139 -17.83 -27.03 -12.18
N ILE A 140 -16.89 -26.07 -12.24
CA ILE A 140 -16.83 -25.08 -13.32
C ILE A 140 -15.38 -24.82 -13.79
N ALA A 141 -15.26 -24.29 -15.00
CA ALA A 141 -14.05 -23.65 -15.49
C ALA A 141 -14.41 -22.24 -16.03
N ALA A 142 -14.49 -21.27 -15.13
CA ALA A 142 -14.99 -19.93 -15.43
C ALA A 142 -14.24 -19.25 -16.58
N ALA A 143 -12.92 -19.48 -16.74
CA ALA A 143 -12.13 -18.93 -17.85
C ALA A 143 -12.56 -19.47 -19.22
N LYS A 144 -13.13 -20.68 -19.27
CA LYS A 144 -13.62 -21.33 -20.50
C LYS A 144 -15.14 -21.27 -20.65
N ASN A 145 -15.82 -20.66 -19.70
CA ASN A 145 -17.29 -20.62 -19.63
C ASN A 145 -17.93 -22.01 -19.58
N ASP A 146 -17.24 -22.98 -18.97
CA ASP A 146 -17.72 -24.35 -18.82
C ASP A 146 -18.37 -24.56 -17.45
N GLY A 147 -19.56 -25.18 -17.40
CA GLY A 147 -20.34 -25.41 -16.18
C GLY A 147 -21.07 -24.19 -15.62
N VAL A 148 -20.94 -23.00 -16.22
CA VAL A 148 -21.50 -21.75 -15.69
C VAL A 148 -23.02 -21.71 -15.76
N ASP A 149 -23.61 -22.23 -16.84
CA ASP A 149 -25.09 -22.30 -17.00
C ASP A 149 -25.71 -23.28 -15.98
N GLU A 150 -25.04 -24.42 -15.73
CA GLU A 150 -25.47 -25.38 -14.72
C GLU A 150 -25.39 -24.77 -13.32
N LEU A 151 -24.30 -24.04 -13.03
CA LEU A 151 -24.15 -23.30 -11.77
C LEU A 151 -25.36 -22.36 -11.54
N MET A 152 -25.73 -21.57 -12.53
CA MET A 152 -26.85 -20.62 -12.39
C MET A 152 -28.19 -21.34 -12.19
N ARG A 153 -28.40 -22.50 -12.83
CA ARG A 153 -29.60 -23.30 -12.62
C ARG A 153 -29.70 -23.79 -11.17
N VAL A 154 -28.61 -24.32 -10.61
CA VAL A 154 -28.56 -24.80 -9.22
C VAL A 154 -28.69 -23.65 -8.23
N VAL A 155 -28.09 -22.49 -8.54
CA VAL A 155 -28.20 -21.28 -7.72
C VAL A 155 -29.66 -20.77 -7.68
N ALA A 156 -30.32 -20.73 -8.82
CA ALA A 156 -31.72 -20.32 -8.91
C ALA A 156 -32.63 -21.23 -8.10
N GLU A 157 -32.50 -22.57 -8.26
CA GLU A 157 -33.21 -23.55 -7.48
C GLU A 157 -32.97 -23.39 -5.98
N THR A 158 -31.73 -23.14 -5.57
CA THR A 158 -31.34 -22.96 -4.16
C THR A 158 -31.93 -21.67 -3.57
N ALA A 159 -31.95 -20.59 -4.36
CA ALA A 159 -32.53 -19.30 -3.95
C ALA A 159 -34.05 -19.36 -3.83
N GLU A 160 -34.73 -19.91 -4.84
CA GLU A 160 -36.19 -20.01 -4.88
C GLU A 160 -36.76 -20.90 -3.75
N ASN A 161 -36.06 -22.02 -3.46
CA ASN A 161 -36.45 -22.92 -2.38
C ASN A 161 -35.89 -22.52 -1.01
N ALA A 162 -35.16 -21.42 -0.90
CA ALA A 162 -34.45 -20.97 0.31
C ALA A 162 -33.70 -22.12 1.03
N ARG A 163 -33.02 -22.98 0.25
CA ARG A 163 -32.38 -24.21 0.72
C ARG A 163 -31.14 -23.90 1.55
N LYS A 164 -31.28 -23.99 2.87
CA LYS A 164 -30.17 -23.80 3.82
C LYS A 164 -29.23 -24.99 3.85
N PRO A 165 -27.95 -24.80 4.26
CA PRO A 165 -27.02 -25.89 4.49
C PRO A 165 -27.58 -26.95 5.42
N ARG A 166 -27.43 -28.24 5.04
CA ARG A 166 -27.91 -29.35 5.86
C ARG A 166 -27.07 -29.62 7.09
N ARG A 167 -25.79 -29.23 7.04
CA ARG A 167 -24.80 -29.44 8.10
C ARG A 167 -24.20 -28.11 8.51
N ILE A 168 -24.26 -27.79 9.79
CA ILE A 168 -23.68 -26.57 10.38
C ILE A 168 -22.61 -26.94 11.42
N ASP A 169 -22.62 -28.16 11.93
CA ASP A 169 -21.68 -28.65 12.93
C ASP A 169 -20.52 -29.42 12.29
N PHE A 170 -19.29 -28.91 12.52
CA PHE A 170 -18.04 -29.47 12.02
C PHE A 170 -17.16 -30.02 13.15
N CYS A 171 -17.63 -29.95 14.42
CA CYS A 171 -16.86 -30.41 15.56
C CYS A 171 -16.91 -31.93 15.74
N SER A 172 -15.76 -32.49 16.06
CA SER A 172 -15.68 -33.79 16.77
C SER A 172 -15.90 -33.57 18.28
N ALA A 173 -16.38 -34.61 18.98
CA ALA A 173 -16.52 -34.56 20.43
C ALA A 173 -15.19 -34.19 21.11
N GLY A 174 -15.22 -33.18 22.00
CA GLY A 174 -14.03 -32.68 22.69
C GLY A 174 -14.24 -31.32 23.36
N PRO A 175 -13.18 -30.72 23.90
CA PRO A 175 -13.28 -29.44 24.64
C PRO A 175 -13.87 -28.31 23.79
N VAL A 176 -13.46 -28.20 22.53
CA VAL A 176 -13.97 -27.19 21.59
C VAL A 176 -15.48 -27.37 21.33
N HIS A 177 -15.93 -28.61 21.16
CA HIS A 177 -17.34 -28.90 20.95
C HIS A 177 -18.17 -28.51 22.17
N ARG A 178 -17.74 -28.87 23.39
CA ARG A 178 -18.42 -28.49 24.64
C ARG A 178 -18.51 -26.97 24.78
N CYS A 179 -17.41 -26.27 24.56
CA CYS A 179 -17.37 -24.81 24.63
C CYS A 179 -18.36 -24.17 23.64
N ILE A 180 -18.31 -24.53 22.36
CA ILE A 180 -19.22 -23.97 21.34
C ILE A 180 -20.68 -24.29 21.71
N HIS A 181 -20.96 -25.49 22.16
CA HIS A 181 -22.33 -25.91 22.56
C HIS A 181 -22.84 -25.08 23.76
N THR A 182 -22.04 -24.95 24.81
CA THR A 182 -22.40 -24.12 25.99
C THR A 182 -22.62 -22.66 25.58
N VAL A 183 -21.69 -22.06 24.83
CA VAL A 183 -21.84 -20.68 24.40
C VAL A 183 -23.01 -20.50 23.45
N SER A 184 -23.30 -21.48 22.56
CA SER A 184 -24.47 -21.41 21.66
C SER A 184 -25.79 -21.32 22.42
N HIS A 185 -25.93 -22.06 23.51
CA HIS A 185 -27.15 -21.97 24.35
C HIS A 185 -27.26 -20.64 25.09
N VAL A 186 -26.12 -20.09 25.58
CA VAL A 186 -26.12 -18.79 26.26
C VAL A 186 -26.53 -17.65 25.32
N VAL A 187 -26.10 -17.71 24.06
CA VAL A 187 -26.36 -16.64 23.09
C VAL A 187 -27.59 -16.84 22.22
N GLU A 188 -28.32 -17.96 22.35
CA GLU A 188 -29.44 -18.36 21.46
C GLU A 188 -30.51 -17.27 21.33
N ASP A 189 -31.08 -16.83 22.45
CA ASP A 189 -32.12 -15.80 22.46
C ASP A 189 -31.68 -14.43 21.92
N HIS A 190 -30.37 -14.13 22.08
CA HIS A 190 -29.76 -12.89 21.59
C HIS A 190 -29.44 -12.99 20.09
N ALA A 191 -29.01 -14.15 19.64
CA ALA A 191 -28.67 -14.41 18.23
C ALA A 191 -29.93 -14.38 17.35
N ASP A 192 -31.04 -14.92 17.85
CA ASP A 192 -32.34 -14.88 17.16
C ASP A 192 -32.85 -13.44 16.96
N LYS A 193 -32.66 -12.55 17.95
CA LYS A 193 -33.02 -11.13 17.84
C LYS A 193 -32.28 -10.39 16.74
N ILE A 194 -31.03 -10.73 16.53
CA ILE A 194 -30.19 -10.12 15.43
C ILE A 194 -30.26 -10.92 14.12
N GLY A 195 -30.97 -12.05 14.11
CA GLY A 195 -31.24 -12.86 12.91
C GLY A 195 -30.03 -13.63 12.38
N VAL A 196 -29.12 -14.07 13.27
CA VAL A 196 -27.96 -14.91 12.96
C VAL A 196 -28.08 -16.27 13.68
N PRO A 197 -27.53 -17.36 13.13
CA PRO A 197 -27.52 -18.65 13.82
C PRO A 197 -26.73 -18.57 15.15
N SER A 198 -27.27 -19.23 16.21
CA SER A 198 -26.64 -19.25 17.55
C SER A 198 -25.22 -19.78 17.51
N ARG A 199 -24.95 -20.80 16.67
CA ARG A 199 -23.60 -21.35 16.49
C ARG A 199 -22.62 -20.37 15.87
N PHE A 200 -23.06 -19.59 14.86
CA PHE A 200 -22.24 -18.52 14.27
C PHE A 200 -21.94 -17.46 15.32
N ALA A 201 -22.96 -17.01 16.06
CA ALA A 201 -22.79 -16.06 17.15
C ALA A 201 -21.80 -16.57 18.20
N ALA A 202 -21.94 -17.83 18.63
CA ALA A 202 -21.04 -18.48 19.60
C ALA A 202 -19.60 -18.51 19.14
N THR A 203 -19.31 -18.94 17.90
CA THR A 203 -17.94 -18.96 17.37
C THR A 203 -17.34 -17.54 17.29
N ARG A 204 -18.14 -16.51 16.94
CA ARG A 204 -17.68 -15.10 16.93
C ARG A 204 -17.39 -14.57 18.33
N VAL A 205 -18.24 -14.89 19.31
CA VAL A 205 -18.01 -14.49 20.70
C VAL A 205 -16.76 -15.14 21.28
N ILE A 206 -16.56 -16.44 21.03
CA ILE A 206 -15.32 -17.13 21.45
C ILE A 206 -14.07 -16.50 20.79
N GLU A 207 -14.17 -16.07 19.53
CA GLU A 207 -13.09 -15.37 18.81
C GLU A 207 -12.91 -13.89 19.21
N GLU A 208 -13.67 -13.38 20.19
CA GLU A 208 -13.66 -11.98 20.65
C GLU A 208 -13.98 -10.98 19.52
N ASP A 209 -15.05 -11.22 18.76
CA ASP A 209 -15.56 -10.26 17.77
C ASP A 209 -16.38 -9.18 18.49
N ASP A 210 -15.73 -8.02 18.74
CA ASP A 210 -16.33 -6.90 19.52
C ASP A 210 -17.65 -6.40 18.92
N GLU A 211 -17.80 -6.46 17.59
CA GLU A 211 -19.02 -5.96 16.92
C GLU A 211 -20.19 -6.91 17.15
N ILE A 212 -19.98 -8.21 17.05
CA ILE A 212 -21.00 -9.22 17.34
C ILE A 212 -21.33 -9.23 18.83
N ILE A 213 -20.32 -9.16 19.71
CA ILE A 213 -20.54 -9.08 21.17
C ILE A 213 -21.40 -7.87 21.52
N SER A 214 -21.09 -6.70 20.95
CA SER A 214 -21.86 -5.47 21.16
C SER A 214 -23.30 -5.57 20.62
N ALA A 215 -23.48 -6.23 19.47
CA ALA A 215 -24.79 -6.44 18.85
C ALA A 215 -25.69 -7.40 19.67
N LEU A 216 -25.10 -8.41 20.28
CA LEU A 216 -25.81 -9.38 21.12
C LEU A 216 -26.31 -8.78 22.42
N LYS A 217 -25.70 -7.71 22.95
CA LYS A 217 -26.07 -7.04 24.21
C LYS A 217 -26.15 -8.04 25.37
N LEU A 218 -25.13 -8.86 25.56
CA LEU A 218 -25.03 -9.85 26.61
C LEU A 218 -24.89 -9.18 27.99
N SER A 219 -25.46 -9.80 29.03
CA SER A 219 -25.28 -9.36 30.42
C SER A 219 -23.90 -9.72 30.95
N GLU A 220 -23.46 -9.08 32.04
CA GLU A 220 -22.18 -9.38 32.70
C GLU A 220 -22.10 -10.85 33.14
N ASN A 221 -23.18 -11.43 33.66
CA ASN A 221 -23.22 -12.83 34.07
C ASN A 221 -23.05 -13.79 32.88
N GLU A 222 -23.65 -13.49 31.74
CA GLU A 222 -23.50 -14.30 30.51
C GLU A 222 -22.08 -14.21 29.98
N LEU A 223 -21.46 -13.04 29.99
CA LEU A 223 -20.06 -12.86 29.60
C LEU A 223 -19.11 -13.60 30.54
N GLU A 224 -19.37 -13.64 31.84
CA GLU A 224 -18.59 -14.40 32.83
C GLU A 224 -18.71 -15.91 32.57
N LEU A 225 -19.94 -16.40 32.32
CA LEU A 225 -20.17 -17.81 31.99
C LEU A 225 -19.44 -18.22 30.72
N ILE A 226 -19.50 -17.38 29.68
CA ILE A 226 -18.76 -17.59 28.42
C ILE A 226 -17.25 -17.62 28.69
N GLY A 227 -16.75 -16.67 29.50
CA GLY A 227 -15.35 -16.61 29.90
C GLY A 227 -14.89 -17.90 30.58
N HIS A 228 -15.68 -18.45 31.48
CA HIS A 228 -15.38 -19.75 32.12
C HIS A 228 -15.33 -20.90 31.14
N ALA A 229 -16.30 -21.02 30.23
CA ALA A 229 -16.32 -22.07 29.23
C ALA A 229 -15.11 -21.99 28.27
N VAL A 230 -14.67 -20.78 27.93
CA VAL A 230 -13.48 -20.58 27.10
C VAL A 230 -12.20 -20.93 27.84
N LEU A 231 -12.06 -20.50 29.12
CA LEU A 231 -10.89 -20.85 29.95
C LEU A 231 -10.77 -22.36 30.17
N GLU A 232 -11.89 -23.06 30.38
CA GLU A 232 -11.92 -24.52 30.47
C GLU A 232 -11.41 -25.18 29.18
N MET A 233 -11.88 -24.71 28.03
CA MET A 233 -11.43 -25.20 26.71
C MET A 233 -9.94 -24.97 26.50
N GLU A 234 -9.42 -23.78 26.83
CA GLU A 234 -8.00 -23.44 26.69
C GLU A 234 -7.12 -24.25 27.65
N SER A 235 -7.59 -24.50 28.87
CA SER A 235 -6.84 -25.29 29.88
C SER A 235 -6.74 -26.76 29.51
N GLU A 236 -7.79 -27.36 28.93
CA GLU A 236 -7.79 -28.75 28.47
C GLU A 236 -7.08 -28.93 27.13
N GLY A 237 -7.15 -27.93 26.25
CA GLY A 237 -6.72 -28.03 24.84
C GLY A 237 -5.28 -27.65 24.55
N VAL A 238 -4.55 -27.02 25.48
CA VAL A 238 -3.16 -26.50 25.30
C VAL A 238 -3.05 -25.40 24.21
N LEU A 239 -4.14 -25.06 23.51
CA LEU A 239 -4.21 -24.07 22.45
C LEU A 239 -5.03 -22.86 22.90
N ASP A 240 -4.66 -21.67 22.42
CA ASP A 240 -5.53 -20.51 22.58
C ASP A 240 -6.83 -20.70 21.78
N ARG A 241 -7.89 -19.98 22.16
CA ARG A 241 -9.23 -20.09 21.57
C ARG A 241 -9.27 -19.97 20.06
N ASN A 242 -8.46 -19.08 19.49
CA ASN A 242 -8.41 -18.85 18.05
C ASN A 242 -7.75 -20.01 17.31
N ALA A 243 -6.64 -20.53 17.88
CA ALA A 243 -5.94 -21.69 17.34
C ALA A 243 -6.81 -22.96 17.45
N ALA A 244 -7.54 -23.13 18.55
CA ALA A 244 -8.43 -24.28 18.78
C ALA A 244 -9.59 -24.32 17.76
N LEU A 245 -10.25 -23.18 17.49
CA LEU A 245 -11.30 -23.09 16.47
C LEU A 245 -10.75 -23.29 15.05
N ALA A 246 -9.57 -22.74 14.76
CA ALA A 246 -8.94 -22.93 13.45
C ALA A 246 -8.56 -24.41 13.25
N GLU A 247 -7.96 -25.04 14.24
CA GLU A 247 -7.60 -26.47 14.18
C GLU A 247 -8.83 -27.36 13.99
N MET A 248 -9.93 -27.08 14.68
CA MET A 248 -11.20 -27.80 14.50
C MET A 248 -11.67 -27.75 13.04
N ARG A 249 -11.67 -26.56 12.43
CA ARG A 249 -12.05 -26.41 11.01
C ARG A 249 -11.09 -27.13 10.07
N TYR A 250 -9.78 -27.01 10.29
CA TYR A 250 -8.79 -27.68 9.45
C TYR A 250 -8.85 -29.19 9.56
N ARG A 251 -9.06 -29.77 10.75
CA ARG A 251 -9.26 -31.20 10.91
C ARG A 251 -10.47 -31.71 10.12
N PHE A 252 -11.57 -30.97 10.13
CA PHE A 252 -12.74 -31.32 9.33
C PHE A 252 -12.44 -31.25 7.82
N ILE A 253 -11.76 -30.19 7.37
CA ILE A 253 -11.36 -30.00 5.97
C ILE A 253 -10.46 -31.15 5.52
N GLU A 254 -9.45 -31.49 6.32
CA GLU A 254 -8.52 -32.59 6.04
C GLU A 254 -9.26 -33.93 5.89
N ALA A 255 -10.20 -34.21 6.79
CA ALA A 255 -11.04 -35.41 6.70
C ALA A 255 -11.88 -35.45 5.42
N VAL A 256 -12.53 -34.31 5.04
CA VAL A 256 -13.31 -34.21 3.82
C VAL A 256 -12.41 -34.35 2.58
N CYS A 257 -11.29 -33.64 2.54
CA CYS A 257 -10.38 -33.71 1.38
C CYS A 257 -9.73 -35.05 1.21
N SER A 258 -9.37 -35.74 2.31
CA SER A 258 -8.80 -37.10 2.22
C SER A 258 -9.76 -38.15 1.64
N GLU A 259 -11.08 -37.92 1.80
CA GLU A 259 -12.12 -38.83 1.27
C GLU A 259 -12.57 -38.45 -0.15
N CYS A 260 -12.58 -37.16 -0.48
CA CYS A 260 -13.23 -36.66 -1.70
C CYS A 260 -12.25 -36.17 -2.77
N VAL A 261 -10.97 -35.95 -2.43
CA VAL A 261 -10.02 -35.28 -3.34
C VAL A 261 -8.83 -36.15 -3.61
N VAL A 262 -8.59 -36.50 -4.88
CA VAL A 262 -7.31 -37.01 -5.35
C VAL A 262 -6.43 -35.86 -5.73
N LYS A 263 -5.37 -35.63 -4.94
CA LYS A 263 -4.47 -34.49 -5.16
C LYS A 263 -3.84 -34.55 -6.54
N ALA A 264 -3.88 -33.45 -7.26
CA ALA A 264 -3.16 -33.31 -8.52
C ALA A 264 -1.66 -33.51 -8.29
N HIS A 265 -0.95 -34.03 -9.30
CA HIS A 265 0.51 -33.98 -9.29
C HIS A 265 0.93 -32.50 -9.26
N GLU A 266 1.90 -32.18 -8.38
CA GLU A 266 2.42 -30.82 -8.29
C GLU A 266 2.80 -30.31 -9.68
N SER A 267 2.20 -29.21 -10.12
CA SER A 267 2.48 -28.64 -11.43
C SER A 267 3.97 -28.30 -11.55
N ARG A 268 4.55 -28.45 -12.74
CA ARG A 268 5.97 -28.09 -12.98
C ARG A 268 6.25 -26.62 -12.60
N GLU A 269 5.25 -25.75 -12.71
CA GLU A 269 5.34 -24.34 -12.32
C GLU A 269 5.41 -24.20 -10.79
N MET A 270 4.60 -24.94 -10.04
CA MET A 270 4.65 -24.96 -8.57
C MET A 270 5.99 -25.49 -8.07
N LEU A 271 6.50 -26.60 -8.65
CA LEU A 271 7.81 -27.15 -8.30
C LEU A 271 8.96 -26.16 -8.59
N ARG A 272 8.88 -25.40 -9.69
CA ARG A 272 9.83 -24.33 -10.00
C ARG A 272 9.73 -23.21 -8.98
N SER A 273 8.51 -22.76 -8.65
CA SER A 273 8.26 -21.72 -7.66
C SER A 273 8.83 -22.10 -6.30
N VAL A 274 8.59 -23.33 -5.82
CA VAL A 274 9.14 -23.85 -4.56
C VAL A 274 10.68 -23.87 -4.58
N LYS A 275 11.30 -24.25 -5.71
CA LYS A 275 12.78 -24.24 -5.84
C LYS A 275 13.35 -22.82 -5.77
N ILE A 276 12.70 -21.86 -6.43
CA ILE A 276 13.09 -20.45 -6.41
C ILE A 276 12.89 -19.87 -5.02
N ASP A 277 11.77 -20.18 -4.37
CA ASP A 277 11.45 -19.73 -3.02
C ASP A 277 12.45 -20.22 -1.96
N LYS A 278 13.01 -21.43 -2.11
CA LYS A 278 14.09 -21.93 -1.23
C LYS A 278 15.29 -20.97 -1.18
N VAL A 279 15.55 -20.21 -2.25
CA VAL A 279 16.64 -19.22 -2.32
C VAL A 279 16.12 -17.85 -1.87
N LEU A 280 15.02 -17.36 -2.47
CA LEU A 280 14.53 -16.00 -2.29
C LEU A 280 13.85 -15.75 -0.93
N THR A 281 13.35 -16.78 -0.27
CA THR A 281 12.78 -16.67 1.09
C THR A 281 13.68 -17.26 2.17
N ASN A 282 14.92 -17.66 1.82
CA ASN A 282 15.87 -18.20 2.77
C ASN A 282 16.25 -17.16 3.83
N LYS A 283 16.31 -17.59 5.10
CA LYS A 283 16.60 -16.73 6.27
C LYS A 283 17.87 -15.86 6.10
N TYR A 284 18.88 -16.35 5.39
CA TYR A 284 20.17 -15.64 5.22
C TYR A 284 20.31 -14.99 3.84
N LEU A 285 19.76 -15.60 2.78
CA LEU A 285 19.91 -15.14 1.41
C LEU A 285 18.84 -14.13 0.97
N ALA A 286 17.68 -14.12 1.60
CA ALA A 286 16.56 -13.27 1.17
C ALA A 286 16.91 -11.77 1.17
N ILE A 287 17.52 -11.26 2.25
CA ILE A 287 17.87 -9.84 2.36
C ILE A 287 19.01 -9.46 1.40
N PRO A 288 20.15 -10.18 1.31
CA PRO A 288 21.18 -9.89 0.33
C PRO A 288 20.69 -9.92 -1.13
N THR A 289 19.91 -10.95 -1.50
CA THR A 289 19.33 -11.05 -2.84
C THR A 289 18.39 -9.90 -3.15
N PHE A 290 17.56 -9.53 -2.18
CA PHE A 290 16.68 -8.37 -2.28
C PHE A 290 17.48 -7.08 -2.51
N ILE A 291 18.52 -6.83 -1.72
CA ILE A 291 19.38 -5.64 -1.87
C ILE A 291 20.05 -5.63 -3.26
N ALA A 292 20.52 -6.79 -3.75
CA ALA A 292 21.13 -6.90 -5.07
C ALA A 292 20.13 -6.58 -6.20
N ILE A 293 18.91 -7.13 -6.15
CA ILE A 293 17.86 -6.87 -7.15
C ILE A 293 17.46 -5.38 -7.13
N MET A 294 17.20 -4.81 -5.95
CA MET A 294 16.82 -3.41 -5.83
C MET A 294 17.97 -2.46 -6.19
N GLY A 295 19.19 -2.80 -5.81
CA GLY A 295 20.38 -2.07 -6.21
C GLY A 295 20.55 -2.03 -7.72
N PHE A 296 20.35 -3.16 -8.40
CA PHE A 296 20.36 -3.25 -9.86
C PHE A 296 19.26 -2.37 -10.49
N ILE A 297 18.03 -2.44 -9.99
CA ILE A 297 16.91 -1.63 -10.48
C ILE A 297 17.20 -0.14 -10.31
N PHE A 298 17.66 0.28 -9.13
CA PHE A 298 17.98 1.68 -8.89
C PHE A 298 19.16 2.15 -9.74
N TRP A 299 20.20 1.32 -9.92
CA TRP A 299 21.31 1.64 -10.80
C TRP A 299 20.85 1.82 -12.26
N MET A 300 20.02 0.89 -12.77
CA MET A 300 19.46 1.01 -14.13
C MET A 300 18.57 2.25 -14.28
N THR A 301 17.76 2.55 -13.26
CA THR A 301 16.80 3.67 -13.29
C THR A 301 17.51 5.02 -13.19
N PHE A 302 18.43 5.18 -12.23
CA PHE A 302 19.00 6.51 -11.93
C PHE A 302 20.35 6.78 -12.61
N SER A 303 21.08 5.75 -13.04
CA SER A 303 22.43 5.93 -13.60
C SER A 303 22.54 5.56 -15.07
N VAL A 304 21.71 4.66 -15.59
CA VAL A 304 21.81 4.17 -16.95
C VAL A 304 20.62 4.61 -17.80
N LEU A 305 19.54 3.84 -17.77
CA LEU A 305 18.42 3.99 -18.69
C LEU A 305 17.60 5.25 -18.43
N GLY A 306 17.21 5.45 -17.16
CA GLY A 306 16.40 6.59 -16.79
C GLY A 306 17.16 7.91 -16.96
N LYS A 307 18.44 7.96 -16.59
CA LYS A 307 19.29 9.13 -16.81
C LYS A 307 19.46 9.44 -18.28
N TRP A 308 19.82 8.47 -19.11
CA TRP A 308 20.00 8.65 -20.55
C TRP A 308 18.74 9.21 -21.22
N LEU A 309 17.55 8.66 -20.90
CA LEU A 309 16.29 9.16 -21.40
C LEU A 309 15.95 10.57 -20.88
N SER A 310 16.28 10.85 -19.62
CA SER A 310 16.10 12.16 -19.00
C SER A 310 16.98 13.22 -19.65
N ASP A 311 18.27 12.92 -19.89
CA ASP A 311 19.20 13.82 -20.55
C ASP A 311 18.76 14.10 -22.00
N LEU A 312 18.28 13.08 -22.72
CA LEU A 312 17.74 13.23 -24.08
C LEU A 312 16.49 14.15 -24.10
N LEU A 313 15.59 13.95 -23.15
CA LEU A 313 14.39 14.81 -23.05
C LEU A 313 14.74 16.25 -22.63
N ALA A 314 15.71 16.41 -21.73
CA ALA A 314 16.22 17.72 -21.33
C ALA A 314 16.79 18.50 -22.53
N LEU A 315 17.61 17.87 -23.39
CA LEU A 315 18.11 18.46 -24.63
C LEU A 315 16.97 18.93 -25.56
N GLY A 316 15.91 18.13 -25.65
CA GLY A 316 14.72 18.52 -26.42
C GLY A 316 13.99 19.74 -25.83
N ILE A 317 13.82 19.75 -24.51
CA ILE A 317 13.19 20.87 -23.79
C ILE A 317 14.03 22.13 -23.93
N ASP A 318 15.36 22.05 -23.74
CA ASP A 318 16.27 23.18 -23.86
C ASP A 318 16.24 23.76 -25.27
N SER A 319 16.21 22.90 -26.31
CA SER A 319 16.10 23.34 -27.71
C SER A 319 14.79 24.10 -27.98
N VAL A 320 13.66 23.62 -27.43
CA VAL A 320 12.36 24.31 -27.56
C VAL A 320 12.40 25.62 -26.76
N THR A 321 12.98 25.62 -25.57
CA THR A 321 13.10 26.82 -24.73
C THR A 321 13.92 27.89 -25.43
N GLN A 322 15.07 27.55 -26.03
CA GLN A 322 15.89 28.47 -26.82
C GLN A 322 15.13 29.07 -28.01
N LEU A 323 14.41 28.21 -28.75
CA LEU A 323 13.63 28.65 -29.90
C LEU A 323 12.53 29.66 -29.48
N VAL A 324 11.88 29.42 -28.35
CA VAL A 324 10.88 30.33 -27.80
C VAL A 324 11.55 31.62 -27.27
N ASP A 325 12.71 31.51 -26.61
CA ASP A 325 13.47 32.66 -26.12
C ASP A 325 13.89 33.61 -27.26
N ASP A 326 14.44 33.05 -28.32
CA ASP A 326 14.81 33.77 -29.53
C ASP A 326 13.59 34.48 -30.19
N ALA A 327 12.48 33.75 -30.26
CA ALA A 327 11.23 34.32 -30.84
C ALA A 327 10.64 35.48 -29.99
N LEU A 328 10.64 35.32 -28.66
CA LEU A 328 10.17 36.36 -27.74
C LEU A 328 11.07 37.58 -27.74
N THR A 329 12.39 37.36 -27.83
CA THR A 329 13.40 38.43 -27.94
C THR A 329 13.25 39.19 -29.27
N ALA A 330 13.07 38.48 -30.39
CA ALA A 330 12.84 39.08 -31.71
C ALA A 330 11.52 39.87 -31.76
N TYR A 331 10.50 39.42 -31.04
CA TYR A 331 9.21 40.15 -30.92
C TYR A 331 9.32 41.41 -30.04
N GLY A 332 10.36 41.55 -29.21
CA GLY A 332 10.56 42.69 -28.30
C GLY A 332 9.60 42.70 -27.12
N LEU A 333 9.28 41.54 -26.57
CA LEU A 333 8.36 41.41 -25.44
C LEU A 333 8.90 42.11 -24.19
N ASN A 334 7.99 42.57 -23.32
CA ASN A 334 8.36 43.14 -22.03
C ASN A 334 9.25 42.16 -21.23
N PRO A 335 10.41 42.61 -20.67
CA PRO A 335 11.36 41.75 -19.98
C PRO A 335 10.75 40.92 -18.84
N VAL A 336 9.73 41.45 -18.15
CA VAL A 336 9.04 40.74 -17.06
C VAL A 336 8.23 39.55 -17.59
N VAL A 337 7.50 39.80 -18.69
CA VAL A 337 6.69 38.74 -19.33
C VAL A 337 7.60 37.71 -19.98
N HIS A 338 8.72 38.12 -20.54
CA HIS A 338 9.75 37.24 -21.08
C HIS A 338 10.31 36.29 -19.98
N SER A 339 10.73 36.88 -18.84
CA SER A 339 11.21 36.07 -17.69
C SER A 339 10.12 35.16 -17.11
N LEU A 340 8.84 35.63 -17.05
CA LEU A 340 7.75 34.72 -16.64
C LEU A 340 7.62 33.52 -17.55
N VAL A 341 7.73 33.71 -18.86
CA VAL A 341 7.59 32.59 -19.81
C VAL A 341 8.80 31.67 -19.72
N ILE A 342 10.01 32.18 -19.78
CA ILE A 342 11.23 31.37 -19.84
C ILE A 342 11.57 30.82 -18.45
N ASP A 343 11.74 31.66 -17.43
CA ASP A 343 12.19 31.24 -16.10
C ASP A 343 11.05 30.68 -15.22
N GLY A 344 9.82 31.17 -15.40
CA GLY A 344 8.65 30.73 -14.65
C GLY A 344 8.02 29.47 -15.25
N VAL A 345 7.69 29.50 -16.56
CA VAL A 345 6.94 28.42 -17.19
C VAL A 345 7.87 27.34 -17.75
N PHE A 346 8.78 27.69 -18.67
CA PHE A 346 9.64 26.70 -19.33
C PHE A 346 10.63 26.05 -18.37
N ALA A 347 11.30 26.80 -17.50
CA ALA A 347 12.21 26.24 -16.53
C ALA A 347 11.49 25.34 -15.52
N GLY A 348 10.30 25.76 -15.03
CA GLY A 348 9.51 24.97 -14.09
C GLY A 348 8.92 23.68 -14.69
N VAL A 349 8.28 23.81 -15.86
CA VAL A 349 7.70 22.65 -16.57
C VAL A 349 8.82 21.75 -17.10
N GLY A 350 9.88 22.31 -17.62
CA GLY A 350 11.04 21.58 -18.15
C GLY A 350 11.72 20.73 -17.09
N SER A 351 11.99 21.29 -15.91
CA SER A 351 12.58 20.53 -14.80
C SER A 351 11.71 19.35 -14.40
N MET A 352 10.40 19.51 -14.36
CA MET A 352 9.48 18.42 -14.05
C MET A 352 9.45 17.33 -15.13
N LEU A 353 9.38 17.74 -16.40
CA LEU A 353 9.34 16.81 -17.53
C LEU A 353 10.64 16.00 -17.63
N SER A 354 11.79 16.60 -17.31
CA SER A 354 13.10 15.92 -17.31
C SER A 354 13.17 14.76 -16.34
N PHE A 355 12.39 14.77 -15.24
CA PHE A 355 12.30 13.63 -14.30
C PHE A 355 11.31 12.55 -14.73
N LEU A 356 10.42 12.83 -15.66
CA LEU A 356 9.39 11.89 -16.09
C LEU A 356 9.97 10.56 -16.60
N PRO A 357 11.00 10.51 -17.44
CA PRO A 357 11.57 9.24 -17.92
C PRO A 357 12.12 8.37 -16.78
N ILE A 358 12.75 8.98 -15.77
CA ILE A 358 13.25 8.25 -14.60
C ILE A 358 12.09 7.57 -13.85
N ILE A 359 10.98 8.28 -13.69
CA ILE A 359 9.79 7.77 -13.03
C ILE A 359 9.14 6.64 -13.84
N VAL A 360 9.06 6.80 -15.17
CA VAL A 360 8.53 5.77 -16.07
C VAL A 360 9.36 4.49 -16.02
N VAL A 361 10.68 4.61 -16.07
CA VAL A 361 11.60 3.47 -15.96
C VAL A 361 11.48 2.78 -14.59
N LEU A 362 11.38 3.56 -13.52
CA LEU A 362 11.16 3.01 -12.18
C LEU A 362 9.85 2.21 -12.12
N PHE A 363 8.75 2.75 -12.62
CA PHE A 363 7.47 2.05 -12.66
C PHE A 363 7.50 0.81 -13.55
N PHE A 364 8.25 0.83 -14.65
CA PHE A 364 8.46 -0.33 -15.49
C PHE A 364 9.07 -1.50 -14.70
N PHE A 365 10.18 -1.27 -14.00
CA PHE A 365 10.81 -2.31 -13.18
C PHE A 365 9.93 -2.75 -12.00
N LEU A 366 9.24 -1.82 -11.35
CA LEU A 366 8.33 -2.16 -10.26
C LEU A 366 7.14 -2.99 -10.76
N ALA A 367 6.59 -2.70 -11.93
CA ALA A 367 5.52 -3.50 -12.53
C ALA A 367 5.99 -4.92 -12.86
N ILE A 368 7.23 -5.10 -13.33
CA ILE A 368 7.84 -6.43 -13.53
C ILE A 368 7.92 -7.19 -12.19
N LEU A 369 8.41 -6.55 -11.12
CA LEU A 369 8.51 -7.19 -9.81
C LEU A 369 7.13 -7.55 -9.23
N GLU A 370 6.12 -6.71 -9.48
CA GLU A 370 4.75 -6.93 -9.06
C GLU A 370 4.12 -8.12 -9.82
N ASP A 371 4.22 -8.12 -11.15
CA ASP A 371 3.63 -9.14 -12.03
C ASP A 371 4.29 -10.51 -11.86
N THR A 372 5.61 -10.56 -11.62
CA THR A 372 6.34 -11.81 -11.33
C THR A 372 5.99 -12.42 -9.96
N GLY A 373 5.31 -11.68 -9.07
CA GLY A 373 5.00 -12.10 -7.71
C GLY A 373 6.17 -11.99 -6.72
N TYR A 374 7.30 -11.37 -7.11
CA TYR A 374 8.46 -11.20 -6.23
C TYR A 374 8.16 -10.29 -5.03
N MET A 375 7.34 -9.24 -5.22
CA MET A 375 6.98 -8.30 -4.15
C MET A 375 6.24 -8.97 -2.99
N ALA A 376 5.44 -10.01 -3.25
CA ALA A 376 4.77 -10.80 -2.22
C ALA A 376 5.78 -11.54 -1.32
N ARG A 377 6.88 -12.07 -1.90
CA ARG A 377 7.96 -12.75 -1.15
C ARG A 377 8.72 -11.78 -0.28
N VAL A 378 9.04 -10.62 -0.82
CA VAL A 378 9.71 -9.56 -0.06
C VAL A 378 8.86 -9.14 1.14
N ALA A 379 7.56 -8.92 0.94
CA ALA A 379 6.63 -8.60 2.01
C ALA A 379 6.56 -9.71 3.07
N PHE A 380 6.56 -10.97 2.66
CA PHE A 380 6.59 -12.14 3.55
C PHE A 380 7.86 -12.19 4.41
N VAL A 381 9.04 -12.04 3.79
CA VAL A 381 10.33 -12.05 4.51
C VAL A 381 10.43 -10.90 5.52
N MET A 382 9.96 -9.73 5.13
CA MET A 382 10.02 -8.51 5.96
C MET A 382 8.96 -8.44 7.05
N ASP A 383 7.91 -9.26 6.99
CA ASP A 383 6.78 -9.21 7.92
C ASP A 383 7.21 -9.40 9.39
N LYS A 384 8.07 -10.36 9.66
CA LYS A 384 8.60 -10.61 11.01
C LYS A 384 9.35 -9.40 11.59
N LEU A 385 10.08 -8.65 10.75
CA LEU A 385 10.85 -7.48 11.16
C LEU A 385 9.92 -6.29 11.39
N LEU A 386 9.01 -6.03 10.47
CA LEU A 386 8.10 -4.89 10.50
C LEU A 386 7.06 -4.98 11.62
N ARG A 387 6.59 -6.17 11.95
CA ARG A 387 5.70 -6.37 13.11
C ARG A 387 6.30 -5.92 14.44
N ARG A 388 7.61 -6.01 14.61
CA ARG A 388 8.30 -5.52 15.81
C ARG A 388 8.22 -4.00 15.98
N ILE A 389 7.98 -3.28 14.89
CA ILE A 389 7.80 -1.82 14.89
C ILE A 389 6.33 -1.41 14.69
N GLY A 390 5.41 -2.39 14.72
CA GLY A 390 3.97 -2.15 14.65
C GLY A 390 3.38 -2.02 13.24
N LEU A 391 4.07 -2.51 12.20
CA LEU A 391 3.64 -2.49 10.80
C LEU A 391 3.48 -3.91 10.25
N SER A 392 2.64 -4.08 9.23
CA SER A 392 2.56 -5.31 8.45
C SER A 392 3.67 -5.40 7.40
N GLY A 393 4.02 -6.61 6.97
CA GLY A 393 5.05 -6.84 5.95
C GLY A 393 4.77 -6.13 4.61
N ARG A 394 3.49 -5.95 4.26
CA ARG A 394 3.08 -5.22 3.05
C ARG A 394 3.51 -3.75 3.06
N SER A 395 3.65 -3.13 4.24
CA SER A 395 4.13 -1.75 4.39
C SER A 395 5.55 -1.53 3.85
N PHE A 396 6.34 -2.62 3.75
CA PHE A 396 7.70 -2.55 3.26
C PHE A 396 7.81 -2.07 1.82
N VAL A 397 6.90 -2.52 0.96
CA VAL A 397 6.90 -2.18 -0.47
C VAL A 397 6.76 -0.67 -0.71
N PRO A 398 5.75 0.03 -0.18
CA PRO A 398 5.68 1.48 -0.27
C PRO A 398 6.89 2.21 0.34
N MET A 399 7.40 1.74 1.49
CA MET A 399 8.58 2.35 2.11
C MET A 399 9.82 2.21 1.23
N LEU A 400 9.98 1.08 0.56
CA LEU A 400 11.07 0.85 -0.38
C LEU A 400 11.00 1.78 -1.59
N ILE A 401 9.82 1.93 -2.20
CA ILE A 401 9.58 2.88 -3.30
C ILE A 401 9.96 4.30 -2.85
N GLY A 402 9.80 4.61 -1.56
CA GLY A 402 10.16 5.88 -0.94
C GLY A 402 11.64 6.27 -1.09
N PHE A 403 12.55 5.31 -1.21
CA PHE A 403 13.96 5.58 -1.52
C PHE A 403 14.16 6.11 -2.95
N GLY A 404 13.29 5.75 -3.88
CA GLY A 404 13.27 6.34 -5.21
C GLY A 404 12.53 7.68 -5.23
N CYS A 405 11.24 7.66 -4.93
CA CYS A 405 10.38 8.85 -4.91
C CYS A 405 9.22 8.69 -3.92
N SER A 406 8.99 9.72 -3.09
CA SER A 406 7.93 9.71 -2.09
C SER A 406 6.53 9.76 -2.69
N VAL A 407 6.32 10.35 -3.88
CA VAL A 407 5.00 10.46 -4.52
C VAL A 407 4.42 9.09 -4.85
N PRO A 408 5.07 8.24 -5.68
CA PRO A 408 4.58 6.90 -5.96
C PRO A 408 4.53 6.02 -4.71
N ALA A 409 5.42 6.23 -3.75
CA ALA A 409 5.42 5.51 -2.48
C ALA A 409 4.13 5.75 -1.68
N ILE A 410 3.72 7.02 -1.54
CA ILE A 410 2.47 7.40 -0.87
C ILE A 410 1.27 6.79 -1.62
N MET A 411 1.25 6.85 -2.95
CA MET A 411 0.18 6.26 -3.75
C MET A 411 0.12 4.73 -3.62
N ALA A 412 1.27 4.05 -3.52
CA ALA A 412 1.35 2.60 -3.34
C ALA A 412 0.77 2.13 -2.00
N THR A 413 0.63 3.02 -1.00
CA THR A 413 0.00 2.65 0.28
C THR A 413 -1.47 2.25 0.15
N ARG A 414 -2.13 2.56 -0.97
CA ARG A 414 -3.50 2.13 -1.28
C ARG A 414 -3.66 0.61 -1.35
N THR A 415 -2.58 -0.11 -1.63
CA THR A 415 -2.58 -1.58 -1.64
C THR A 415 -2.64 -2.21 -0.24
N LEU A 416 -2.53 -1.38 0.81
CA LEU A 416 -2.62 -1.82 2.19
C LEU A 416 -4.08 -1.89 2.62
N SER A 417 -4.52 -3.06 3.05
CA SER A 417 -5.89 -3.35 3.48
C SER A 417 -6.27 -2.68 4.81
N SER A 418 -5.30 -2.46 5.71
CA SER A 418 -5.51 -1.79 6.99
C SER A 418 -5.36 -0.28 6.85
N GLU A 419 -6.42 0.47 7.22
CA GLU A 419 -6.38 1.95 7.24
C GLU A 419 -5.33 2.48 8.22
N ARG A 420 -5.14 1.79 9.36
CA ARG A 420 -4.10 2.07 10.34
C ARG A 420 -2.71 1.95 9.72
N ASP A 421 -2.39 0.79 9.12
CA ASP A 421 -1.09 0.53 8.51
C ASP A 421 -0.85 1.45 7.32
N ARG A 422 -1.88 1.74 6.53
CA ARG A 422 -1.84 2.70 5.42
C ARG A 422 -1.43 4.09 5.88
N LYS A 423 -2.13 4.65 6.87
CA LYS A 423 -1.82 5.99 7.41
C LYS A 423 -0.45 6.03 8.05
N MET A 424 -0.10 5.04 8.86
CA MET A 424 1.19 4.95 9.52
C MET A 424 2.33 4.87 8.49
N THR A 425 2.20 4.03 7.46
CA THR A 425 3.19 3.91 6.39
C THR A 425 3.37 5.21 5.63
N MET A 426 2.28 5.93 5.29
CA MET A 426 2.35 7.25 4.64
C MET A 426 3.18 8.25 5.44
N LEU A 427 3.04 8.25 6.77
CA LEU A 427 3.77 9.16 7.65
C LEU A 427 5.26 8.81 7.74
N LEU A 428 5.63 7.56 7.50
CA LEU A 428 7.01 7.07 7.58
C LEU A 428 7.78 7.23 6.26
N ILE A 429 7.11 7.23 5.11
CA ILE A 429 7.74 7.37 3.80
C ILE A 429 8.68 8.58 3.70
N PRO A 430 8.37 9.79 4.20
CA PRO A 430 9.25 10.94 4.09
C PRO A 430 10.59 10.82 4.82
N PHE A 431 10.72 9.91 5.79
CA PHE A 431 11.99 9.62 6.46
C PHE A 431 12.95 8.80 5.58
N MET A 432 12.43 8.18 4.50
CA MET A 432 13.26 7.52 3.50
C MET A 432 13.88 8.56 2.59
N SER A 433 15.19 8.42 2.33
CA SER A 433 15.90 9.37 1.49
C SER A 433 15.57 9.14 0.01
N CYS A 434 14.79 10.03 -0.60
CA CYS A 434 14.48 9.95 -2.03
C CYS A 434 15.67 10.42 -2.91
N SER A 435 15.66 10.04 -4.18
CA SER A 435 16.74 10.36 -5.15
C SER A 435 16.99 11.87 -5.34
N ALA A 436 15.96 12.71 -5.20
CA ALA A 436 16.09 14.16 -5.32
C ALA A 436 16.93 14.81 -4.21
N LYS A 437 17.22 14.09 -3.11
CA LYS A 437 18.12 14.55 -2.05
C LYS A 437 19.59 14.26 -2.36
N ILE A 438 19.89 13.34 -3.29
CA ILE A 438 21.26 12.91 -3.63
C ILE A 438 22.14 14.08 -4.08
N PRO A 439 21.70 15.03 -4.94
CA PRO A 439 22.52 16.18 -5.32
C PRO A 439 22.98 17.02 -4.12
N ILE A 440 22.10 17.21 -3.10
CA ILE A 440 22.46 17.93 -1.89
C ILE A 440 23.60 17.20 -1.17
N TYR A 441 23.45 15.88 -0.98
CA TYR A 441 24.49 15.07 -0.32
C TYR A 441 25.80 15.08 -1.10
N ALA A 442 25.74 14.93 -2.43
CA ALA A 442 26.93 14.90 -3.28
C ALA A 442 27.74 16.20 -3.18
N VAL A 443 27.10 17.36 -3.28
CA VAL A 443 27.76 18.65 -3.21
C VAL A 443 28.38 18.88 -1.83
N PHE A 444 27.64 18.64 -0.76
CA PHE A 444 28.14 18.84 0.61
C PHE A 444 29.22 17.82 1.00
N THR A 445 29.08 16.55 0.58
CA THR A 445 30.12 15.53 0.88
C THR A 445 31.39 15.79 0.09
N ALA A 446 31.28 16.22 -1.17
CA ALA A 446 32.46 16.62 -1.95
C ALA A 446 33.16 17.84 -1.35
N ALA A 447 32.41 18.79 -0.78
CA ALA A 447 32.97 20.01 -0.19
C ALA A 447 33.63 19.77 1.19
N PHE A 448 33.01 19.01 2.06
CA PHE A 448 33.42 18.84 3.47
C PHE A 448 34.06 17.48 3.80
N PHE A 449 33.84 16.45 2.97
CA PHE A 449 34.30 15.07 3.20
C PHE A 449 34.91 14.44 1.94
N PRO A 450 35.96 15.03 1.32
CA PRO A 450 36.48 14.61 0.01
C PRO A 450 36.92 13.15 0.00
N ASN A 451 37.46 12.63 1.10
CA ASN A 451 37.97 11.24 1.21
C ASN A 451 36.89 10.22 1.66
N ASN A 452 35.81 10.67 2.31
CA ASN A 452 34.87 9.79 2.98
C ASN A 452 33.39 10.06 2.55
N GLY A 453 33.17 10.70 1.39
CA GLY A 453 31.84 11.11 0.94
C GLY A 453 30.84 9.95 0.85
N GLY A 454 31.26 8.79 0.34
CA GLY A 454 30.40 7.61 0.26
C GLY A 454 29.98 7.06 1.63
N LEU A 455 30.88 7.09 2.60
CA LEU A 455 30.58 6.67 3.98
C LEU A 455 29.56 7.63 4.64
N VAL A 456 29.75 8.94 4.50
CA VAL A 456 28.82 9.95 5.03
C VAL A 456 27.42 9.78 4.40
N MET A 457 27.34 9.58 3.08
CA MET A 457 26.07 9.30 2.41
C MET A 457 25.38 8.06 2.98
N THR A 458 26.12 6.97 3.15
CA THR A 458 25.60 5.73 3.72
C THR A 458 25.10 5.94 5.16
N CYS A 459 25.87 6.68 5.97
CA CYS A 459 25.44 7.05 7.33
C CYS A 459 24.15 7.87 7.33
N LEU A 460 23.96 8.80 6.41
CA LEU A 460 22.72 9.57 6.27
C LEU A 460 21.53 8.66 5.94
N TYR A 461 21.67 7.71 5.01
CA TYR A 461 20.62 6.75 4.70
C TYR A 461 20.23 5.90 5.92
N VAL A 462 21.24 5.35 6.61
CA VAL A 462 21.02 4.56 7.84
C VAL A 462 20.37 5.41 8.92
N PHE A 463 20.80 6.65 9.10
CA PHE A 463 20.24 7.57 10.08
C PHE A 463 18.75 7.87 9.79
N GLY A 464 18.38 8.12 8.53
CA GLY A 464 16.99 8.30 8.14
C GLY A 464 16.11 7.09 8.46
N MET A 465 16.62 5.88 8.18
CA MET A 465 15.92 4.64 8.53
C MET A 465 15.75 4.48 10.05
N LEU A 466 16.78 4.79 10.84
CA LEU A 466 16.71 4.72 12.30
C LEU A 466 15.68 5.69 12.89
N VAL A 467 15.68 6.95 12.41
CA VAL A 467 14.66 7.93 12.80
C VAL A 467 13.25 7.46 12.40
N GLY A 468 13.11 6.89 11.21
CA GLY A 468 11.86 6.28 10.75
C GLY A 468 11.38 5.14 11.65
N ILE A 469 12.27 4.26 12.11
CA ILE A 469 11.96 3.17 13.05
C ILE A 469 11.54 3.73 14.42
N ILE A 470 12.22 4.75 14.92
CA ILE A 470 11.86 5.41 16.19
C ILE A 470 10.48 6.06 16.05
N ALA A 471 10.24 6.80 14.97
CA ALA A 471 8.95 7.41 14.68
C ALA A 471 7.83 6.34 14.57
N ALA A 472 8.09 5.21 13.92
CA ALA A 472 7.15 4.10 13.83
C ALA A 472 6.77 3.56 15.23
N LYS A 473 7.76 3.32 16.11
CA LYS A 473 7.51 2.85 17.49
C LYS A 473 6.74 3.87 18.32
N VAL A 474 7.02 5.15 18.17
CA VAL A 474 6.28 6.21 18.86
C VAL A 474 4.84 6.26 18.35
N LEU A 475 4.64 6.32 17.04
CA LEU A 475 3.31 6.38 16.41
C LEU A 475 2.47 5.15 16.73
N SER A 476 3.06 3.95 16.76
CA SER A 476 2.33 2.70 17.09
C SER A 476 1.82 2.65 18.52
N LYS A 477 2.48 3.36 19.45
CA LYS A 477 2.08 3.43 20.87
C LYS A 477 1.16 4.62 21.19
N THR A 478 1.14 5.65 20.36
CA THR A 478 0.41 6.90 20.62
C THR A 478 -0.81 7.07 19.73
N ALA A 479 -0.59 7.32 18.44
CA ALA A 479 -1.65 7.69 17.49
C ALA A 479 -2.29 6.49 16.78
N PHE A 480 -1.55 5.39 16.62
CA PHE A 480 -1.99 4.21 15.87
C PHE A 480 -1.89 2.95 16.74
N THR A 481 -2.66 2.93 17.83
CA THR A 481 -2.77 1.77 18.72
C THR A 481 -3.43 0.59 18.02
N GLY A 482 -3.15 -0.65 18.48
CA GLY A 482 -3.67 -1.89 17.91
C GLY A 482 -2.58 -2.77 17.29
N LYS A 483 -2.93 -4.02 17.00
CA LYS A 483 -2.03 -5.01 16.40
C LYS A 483 -2.01 -4.86 14.88
N PRO A 484 -0.86 -5.00 14.22
CA PRO A 484 -0.79 -5.03 12.75
C PRO A 484 -1.52 -6.26 12.21
N VAL A 485 -2.16 -6.09 11.04
CA VAL A 485 -2.89 -7.19 10.39
C VAL A 485 -1.91 -8.33 10.06
N PRO A 486 -2.24 -9.58 10.44
CA PRO A 486 -1.40 -10.72 10.10
C PRO A 486 -1.25 -10.86 8.58
N PHE A 487 -0.02 -11.13 8.14
CA PHE A 487 0.24 -11.44 6.74
C PHE A 487 -0.19 -12.89 6.45
N VAL A 488 -1.45 -13.05 6.06
CA VAL A 488 -2.00 -14.34 5.62
C VAL A 488 -2.23 -14.23 4.11
N MET A 489 -1.20 -14.51 3.32
CA MET A 489 -1.32 -14.55 1.86
C MET A 489 -0.63 -15.79 1.30
N GLU A 490 -1.25 -16.39 0.29
CA GLU A 490 -0.57 -17.33 -0.60
C GLU A 490 0.50 -16.59 -1.39
N LEU A 491 1.69 -17.19 -1.44
CA LEU A 491 2.69 -16.70 -2.37
C LEU A 491 2.23 -17.13 -3.79
N PRO A 492 1.89 -16.17 -4.67
CA PRO A 492 1.44 -16.49 -6.02
C PRO A 492 2.55 -17.25 -6.75
N ASN A 493 2.22 -18.17 -7.64
CA ASN A 493 3.22 -18.84 -8.48
C ASN A 493 3.98 -17.80 -9.31
N TYR A 494 5.30 -18.02 -9.52
CA TYR A 494 6.06 -17.17 -10.42
C TYR A 494 5.54 -17.31 -11.84
N ARG A 495 5.21 -16.18 -12.42
CA ARG A 495 4.78 -16.07 -13.81
C ARG A 495 5.78 -15.18 -14.58
N LEU A 496 5.99 -15.50 -15.85
CA LEU A 496 6.71 -14.58 -16.73
C LEU A 496 5.84 -13.34 -16.92
N PRO A 497 6.41 -12.13 -16.73
CA PRO A 497 5.63 -10.91 -16.86
C PRO A 497 5.11 -10.75 -18.28
N SER A 498 3.83 -10.43 -18.42
CA SER A 498 3.23 -10.10 -19.70
C SER A 498 3.64 -8.68 -20.08
N LEU A 499 4.36 -8.53 -21.19
CA LEU A 499 4.80 -7.21 -21.67
C LEU A 499 3.64 -6.23 -21.81
N LYS A 500 2.48 -6.70 -22.29
CA LYS A 500 1.28 -5.89 -22.42
C LYS A 500 0.77 -5.38 -21.07
N THR A 501 0.71 -6.25 -20.07
CA THR A 501 0.27 -5.90 -18.71
C THR A 501 1.23 -4.92 -18.05
N VAL A 502 2.54 -5.17 -18.16
CA VAL A 502 3.59 -4.30 -17.61
C VAL A 502 3.52 -2.90 -18.22
N LEU A 503 3.42 -2.80 -19.56
CA LEU A 503 3.32 -1.51 -20.25
C LEU A 503 2.02 -0.76 -19.91
N LEU A 504 0.91 -1.46 -19.76
CA LEU A 504 -0.36 -0.84 -19.35
C LEU A 504 -0.28 -0.28 -17.94
N LEU A 505 0.18 -1.09 -16.97
CA LEU A 505 0.37 -0.66 -15.58
C LEU A 505 1.36 0.51 -15.45
N MET A 506 2.47 0.43 -16.19
CA MET A 506 3.44 1.52 -16.26
C MET A 506 2.80 2.81 -16.77
N TRP A 507 2.03 2.74 -17.87
CA TRP A 507 1.37 3.90 -18.48
C TRP A 507 0.31 4.50 -17.55
N GLU A 508 -0.53 3.68 -16.93
CA GLU A 508 -1.53 4.16 -15.97
C GLU A 508 -0.90 4.92 -14.79
N LYS A 509 0.15 4.34 -14.20
CA LYS A 509 0.87 4.98 -13.07
C LYS A 509 1.60 6.26 -13.52
N ALA A 510 2.20 6.26 -14.71
CA ALA A 510 2.87 7.44 -15.28
C ALA A 510 1.87 8.56 -15.61
N TRP A 511 0.74 8.23 -16.23
CA TRP A 511 -0.31 9.17 -16.56
C TRP A 511 -0.95 9.81 -15.31
N ASP A 512 -1.21 8.98 -14.31
CA ASP A 512 -1.69 9.45 -13.00
C ASP A 512 -0.70 10.43 -12.34
N PHE A 513 0.61 10.17 -12.45
CA PHE A 513 1.65 11.06 -11.96
C PHE A 513 1.65 12.39 -12.72
N ILE A 514 1.68 12.35 -14.08
CA ILE A 514 1.66 13.55 -14.93
C ILE A 514 0.46 14.42 -14.60
N ARG A 515 -0.74 13.84 -14.64
CA ARG A 515 -1.98 14.61 -14.42
C ARG A 515 -2.05 15.28 -13.05
N ARG A 516 -1.44 14.68 -12.04
CA ARG A 516 -1.51 15.14 -10.64
C ARG A 516 -0.37 16.10 -10.28
N ALA A 517 0.84 15.77 -10.72
CA ALA A 517 2.02 16.54 -10.38
C ALA A 517 2.11 17.83 -11.21
N PHE A 518 1.73 17.78 -12.50
CA PHE A 518 1.81 18.91 -13.40
C PHE A 518 1.11 20.16 -12.86
N THR A 519 -0.17 20.05 -12.48
CA THR A 519 -0.98 21.18 -12.04
C THR A 519 -0.43 21.84 -10.77
N VAL A 520 -0.03 21.02 -9.79
CA VAL A 520 0.44 21.52 -8.48
C VAL A 520 1.84 22.13 -8.60
N ILE A 521 2.74 21.45 -9.32
CA ILE A 521 4.11 21.92 -9.49
C ILE A 521 4.13 23.18 -10.34
N PHE A 522 3.37 23.20 -11.44
CA PHE A 522 3.24 24.39 -12.30
C PHE A 522 2.77 25.62 -11.54
N ALA A 523 1.66 25.50 -10.77
CA ALA A 523 1.17 26.61 -9.97
C ALA A 523 2.22 27.09 -8.94
N ALA A 524 2.88 26.13 -8.28
CA ALA A 524 3.89 26.43 -7.27
C ALA A 524 5.15 27.09 -7.89
N THR A 525 5.55 26.69 -9.11
CA THR A 525 6.69 27.32 -9.81
C THR A 525 6.41 28.79 -10.14
N ILE A 526 5.21 29.10 -10.62
CA ILE A 526 4.82 30.49 -10.89
C ILE A 526 4.85 31.32 -9.61
N VAL A 527 4.37 30.77 -8.49
CA VAL A 527 4.41 31.48 -7.18
C VAL A 527 5.85 31.75 -6.76
N ILE A 528 6.75 30.75 -6.86
CA ILE A 528 8.16 30.93 -6.50
C ILE A 528 8.84 31.92 -7.43
N TRP A 529 8.61 31.84 -8.76
CA TRP A 529 9.12 32.82 -9.71
C TRP A 529 8.70 34.23 -9.32
N PHE A 530 7.41 34.45 -8.98
CA PHE A 530 6.92 35.74 -8.52
C PHE A 530 7.65 36.22 -7.25
N LEU A 531 7.80 35.33 -6.25
CA LEU A 531 8.49 35.67 -5.00
C LEU A 531 9.99 35.98 -5.19
N GLN A 532 10.61 35.40 -6.21
CA GLN A 532 12.03 35.63 -6.53
C GLN A 532 12.29 36.94 -7.28
N ASN A 533 11.35 37.38 -8.14
CA ASN A 533 11.55 38.47 -9.06
C ASN A 533 10.93 39.80 -8.60
N PHE A 534 10.13 39.81 -7.52
CA PHE A 534 9.48 41.02 -7.04
C PHE A 534 9.88 41.35 -5.59
N ASP A 535 9.95 42.66 -5.31
CA ASP A 535 10.07 43.20 -3.96
C ASP A 535 8.69 43.47 -3.31
N VAL A 536 8.65 43.99 -2.07
CA VAL A 536 7.42 44.31 -1.33
C VAL A 536 6.59 45.39 -2.05
N ARG A 537 7.21 46.23 -2.90
CA ARG A 537 6.55 47.27 -3.67
C ARG A 537 6.17 46.85 -5.08
N LEU A 538 6.33 45.54 -5.39
CA LEU A 538 6.11 44.96 -6.71
C LEU A 538 7.04 45.51 -7.81
N ASN A 539 8.21 46.05 -7.44
CA ASN A 539 9.24 46.33 -8.42
C ASN A 539 9.99 45.06 -8.78
N VAL A 540 10.44 45.01 -10.02
CA VAL A 540 11.25 43.88 -10.49
C VAL A 540 12.65 43.99 -9.90
N VAL A 541 13.12 42.95 -9.26
CA VAL A 541 14.48 42.83 -8.70
C VAL A 541 15.27 41.79 -9.46
N GLY A 542 16.59 41.94 -9.55
CA GLY A 542 17.46 40.98 -10.21
C GLY A 542 17.42 39.60 -9.49
N GLN A 543 17.67 38.54 -10.25
CA GLN A 543 17.77 37.21 -9.69
C GLN A 543 18.82 37.12 -8.59
N GLY A 544 18.48 36.57 -7.45
CA GLY A 544 19.38 36.45 -6.29
C GLY A 544 19.49 37.69 -5.42
N SER A 545 18.69 38.74 -5.69
CA SER A 545 18.65 39.95 -4.85
C SER A 545 18.12 39.64 -3.44
N GLY A 546 18.78 40.26 -2.44
CA GLY A 546 18.34 40.21 -1.04
C GLY A 546 17.02 40.95 -0.78
N ASP A 547 16.57 41.79 -1.72
CA ASP A 547 15.33 42.58 -1.60
C ASP A 547 14.10 41.86 -2.13
N SER A 548 14.26 40.63 -2.71
CA SER A 548 13.15 39.82 -3.21
C SER A 548 12.22 39.37 -2.07
N LEU A 549 10.92 39.25 -2.36
CA LEU A 549 9.95 38.71 -1.39
C LEU A 549 10.41 37.35 -0.80
N LEU A 550 11.02 36.52 -1.60
CA LEU A 550 11.55 35.23 -1.15
C LEU A 550 12.72 35.39 -0.18
N ALA A 551 13.64 36.35 -0.42
CA ALA A 551 14.75 36.66 0.46
C ALA A 551 14.26 37.25 1.81
N ILE A 552 13.21 38.05 1.79
CA ILE A 552 12.58 38.57 3.00
C ILE A 552 11.97 37.42 3.84
N ILE A 553 11.27 36.50 3.19
CA ILE A 553 10.76 35.29 3.87
C ILE A 553 11.93 34.48 4.45
N GLY A 554 13.02 34.32 3.70
CA GLY A 554 14.24 33.65 4.16
C GLY A 554 14.84 34.34 5.38
N THR A 555 14.94 35.67 5.37
CA THR A 555 15.44 36.46 6.50
C THR A 555 14.57 36.32 7.74
N TRP A 556 13.26 36.24 7.56
CA TRP A 556 12.32 36.01 8.67
C TRP A 556 12.41 34.58 9.26
N LEU A 557 12.74 33.60 8.43
CA LEU A 557 12.92 32.20 8.87
C LEU A 557 14.33 31.90 9.41
N ALA A 558 15.34 32.66 9.01
CA ALA A 558 16.75 32.45 9.37
C ALA A 558 17.00 32.28 10.89
N PRO A 559 16.36 33.04 11.81
CA PRO A 559 16.54 32.87 13.25
C PRO A 559 16.15 31.49 13.78
N ILE A 560 15.19 30.81 13.12
CA ILE A 560 14.77 29.46 13.49
C ILE A 560 15.91 28.44 13.29
N PHE A 561 16.77 28.70 12.30
CA PHE A 561 17.90 27.83 11.95
C PHE A 561 19.23 28.24 12.62
N ALA A 562 19.28 29.39 13.28
CA ALA A 562 20.47 29.84 13.99
C ALA A 562 20.98 28.83 15.05
N PRO A 563 20.12 28.17 15.87
CA PRO A 563 20.55 27.16 16.82
C PRO A 563 21.15 25.90 16.17
N LEU A 564 20.87 25.68 14.88
CA LEU A 564 21.40 24.57 14.10
C LEU A 564 22.75 24.90 13.41
N GLY A 565 23.21 26.14 13.54
CA GLY A 565 24.49 26.61 12.99
C GLY A 565 24.43 27.09 11.53
N PHE A 566 23.22 27.21 10.92
CA PHE A 566 23.04 27.72 9.55
C PHE A 566 21.90 28.74 9.43
N GLY A 567 21.92 29.72 10.33
CA GLY A 567 20.94 30.82 10.39
C GLY A 567 21.13 31.93 9.36
N ASP A 568 21.69 31.65 8.18
CA ASP A 568 21.83 32.59 7.08
C ASP A 568 20.56 32.63 6.23
N TRP A 569 20.11 33.84 5.83
CA TRP A 569 18.92 34.02 5.02
C TRP A 569 18.98 33.29 3.67
N ARG A 570 20.16 33.19 3.07
CA ARG A 570 20.38 32.45 1.80
C ARG A 570 20.07 30.97 1.96
N VAL A 571 20.51 30.40 3.06
CA VAL A 571 20.24 28.99 3.40
C VAL A 571 18.76 28.77 3.67
N ALA A 572 18.12 29.68 4.43
CA ALA A 572 16.68 29.62 4.70
C ALA A 572 15.85 29.75 3.41
N THR A 573 16.22 30.67 2.52
CA THR A 573 15.61 30.85 1.19
C THR A 573 15.74 29.58 0.35
N ALA A 574 16.91 28.95 0.32
CA ALA A 574 17.14 27.70 -0.40
C ALA A 574 16.32 26.54 0.17
N LEU A 575 16.10 26.49 1.48
CA LEU A 575 15.22 25.48 2.09
C LEU A 575 13.75 25.68 1.69
N VAL A 576 13.30 26.94 1.54
CA VAL A 576 11.94 27.25 1.06
C VAL A 576 11.77 26.81 -0.40
N THR A 577 12.72 27.09 -1.29
CA THR A 577 12.67 26.60 -2.67
C THR A 577 12.75 25.08 -2.73
N GLY A 578 13.49 24.46 -1.81
CA GLY A 578 13.56 23.00 -1.64
C GLY A 578 12.25 22.34 -1.23
N LEU A 579 11.21 23.08 -0.87
CA LEU A 579 9.84 22.55 -0.74
C LEU A 579 9.23 22.21 -2.09
N MET A 580 9.59 22.95 -3.13
CA MET A 580 9.14 22.65 -4.49
C MET A 580 9.76 21.35 -5.00
N ALA A 581 11.08 21.35 -5.09
CA ALA A 581 11.88 20.23 -5.52
C ALA A 581 13.18 20.26 -4.71
N LYS A 582 13.59 19.10 -4.18
CA LYS A 582 14.74 19.04 -3.25
C LYS A 582 16.05 19.48 -3.88
N GLU A 583 16.24 19.19 -5.15
CA GLU A 583 17.42 19.63 -5.93
C GLU A 583 17.49 21.15 -6.07
N ALA A 584 16.37 21.87 -6.00
CA ALA A 584 16.34 23.33 -6.05
C ALA A 584 17.11 23.99 -4.90
N VAL A 585 17.35 23.31 -3.80
CA VAL A 585 18.20 23.79 -2.69
C VAL A 585 19.60 24.18 -3.19
N ILE A 586 20.23 23.31 -3.99
CA ILE A 586 21.58 23.52 -4.48
C ILE A 586 21.63 24.61 -5.56
N SER A 587 20.68 24.59 -6.50
CA SER A 587 20.63 25.61 -7.56
C SER A 587 20.35 27.01 -6.97
N THR A 588 19.43 27.12 -6.01
CA THR A 588 19.15 28.38 -5.33
C THR A 588 20.36 28.90 -4.54
N LEU A 589 21.03 28.02 -3.78
CA LEU A 589 22.27 28.41 -3.10
C LEU A 589 23.33 28.91 -4.09
N GLY A 590 23.49 28.24 -5.23
CA GLY A 590 24.42 28.65 -6.28
C GLY A 590 24.11 30.05 -6.86
N VAL A 591 22.84 30.34 -7.12
CA VAL A 591 22.38 31.67 -7.58
C VAL A 591 22.61 32.75 -6.52
N LEU A 592 22.19 32.48 -5.25
CA LEU A 592 22.35 33.43 -4.15
C LEU A 592 23.79 33.70 -3.75
N MET A 593 24.71 32.78 -4.08
CA MET A 593 26.17 32.93 -3.88
C MET A 593 26.87 33.55 -5.11
N GLY A 594 26.16 33.75 -6.22
CA GLY A 594 26.72 34.30 -7.45
C GLY A 594 27.67 33.39 -8.20
N VAL A 595 27.65 32.08 -7.92
CA VAL A 595 28.57 31.05 -8.52
C VAL A 595 27.86 30.04 -9.41
N GLY A 596 26.56 30.14 -9.57
CA GLY A 596 25.75 29.22 -10.38
C GLY A 596 25.89 27.76 -9.92
N ALA A 597 26.20 26.86 -10.85
CA ALA A 597 26.36 25.43 -10.54
C ALA A 597 27.69 25.09 -9.82
N ASN A 598 28.65 26.00 -9.72
CA ASN A 598 30.01 25.74 -9.22
C ASN A 598 30.15 26.01 -7.71
N LEU A 599 29.35 25.32 -6.88
CA LEU A 599 29.45 25.39 -5.41
C LEU A 599 30.69 24.64 -4.91
N SER A 600 31.83 25.31 -4.93
CA SER A 600 33.08 24.76 -4.40
C SER A 600 33.11 24.73 -2.85
N SER A 601 34.04 23.98 -2.28
CA SER A 601 34.25 23.89 -0.83
C SER A 601 34.60 25.27 -0.22
N ALA A 602 35.30 26.13 -0.94
CA ALA A 602 35.64 27.50 -0.52
C ALA A 602 34.37 28.36 -0.40
N VAL A 603 33.45 28.26 -1.34
CA VAL A 603 32.19 29.02 -1.34
C VAL A 603 31.26 28.54 -0.22
N LEU A 604 31.08 27.23 -0.09
CA LEU A 604 30.25 26.66 0.98
C LEU A 604 30.84 26.89 2.37
N GLY A 605 32.18 26.94 2.48
CA GLY A 605 32.90 27.26 3.73
C GLY A 605 32.64 28.68 4.27
N THR A 606 32.13 29.59 3.45
CA THR A 606 31.69 30.94 3.93
C THR A 606 30.36 30.90 4.68
N LEU A 607 29.51 29.92 4.40
CA LEU A 607 28.19 29.77 5.03
C LEU A 607 28.14 28.66 6.08
N PHE A 608 28.96 27.61 5.89
CA PHE A 608 28.89 26.40 6.72
C PHE A 608 30.26 26.06 7.31
N THR A 609 30.26 25.71 8.57
CA THR A 609 31.33 24.95 9.22
C THR A 609 31.07 23.45 9.00
N LEU A 610 32.06 22.60 9.24
CA LEU A 610 31.86 21.14 9.19
C LEU A 610 30.67 20.68 10.04
N ARG A 611 30.57 21.24 11.25
CA ARG A 611 29.51 20.96 12.20
C ARG A 611 28.12 21.38 11.67
N SER A 612 27.99 22.59 11.13
CA SER A 612 26.74 23.09 10.59
C SER A 612 26.37 22.41 9.26
N ALA A 613 27.35 21.98 8.48
CA ALA A 613 27.12 21.21 7.24
C ALA A 613 26.49 19.84 7.52
N VAL A 614 26.97 19.11 8.55
CA VAL A 614 26.33 17.85 8.94
C VAL A 614 24.93 18.08 9.50
N SER A 615 24.73 19.10 10.33
CA SER A 615 23.41 19.49 10.83
C SER A 615 22.44 19.82 9.70
N PHE A 616 22.89 20.57 8.70
CA PHE A 616 22.10 20.90 7.50
C PHE A 616 21.74 19.65 6.69
N LEU A 617 22.69 18.73 6.47
CA LEU A 617 22.43 17.47 5.79
C LEU A 617 21.37 16.62 6.52
N VAL A 618 21.42 16.56 7.85
CA VAL A 618 20.42 15.86 8.66
C VAL A 618 19.07 16.55 8.56
N PHE A 619 19.04 17.87 8.59
CA PHE A 619 17.80 18.62 8.40
C PHE A 619 17.20 18.36 7.02
N CYS A 620 18.01 18.45 5.95
CA CYS A 620 17.57 18.16 4.58
C CYS A 620 17.09 16.73 4.38
N LEU A 621 17.68 15.79 5.11
CA LEU A 621 17.24 14.39 5.10
C LEU A 621 15.80 14.24 5.62
N LEU A 622 15.46 14.90 6.72
CA LEU A 622 14.25 14.60 7.51
C LEU A 622 13.11 15.60 7.32
N TYR A 623 13.39 16.85 6.86
CA TYR A 623 12.34 17.86 6.73
C TYR A 623 11.31 17.48 5.66
N THR A 624 10.15 18.14 5.74
CA THR A 624 8.96 17.88 4.94
C THR A 624 9.26 17.52 3.47
N PRO A 625 8.54 16.59 2.85
CA PRO A 625 8.76 16.21 1.46
C PRO A 625 8.38 17.35 0.49
N CYS A 626 8.64 17.16 -0.81
CA CYS A 626 8.30 18.15 -1.85
C CYS A 626 6.78 18.37 -1.97
N VAL A 627 6.40 19.49 -2.57
CA VAL A 627 4.99 19.89 -2.77
C VAL A 627 4.18 18.81 -3.48
N ALA A 628 4.76 18.09 -4.45
CA ALA A 628 4.10 16.98 -5.12
C ALA A 628 3.75 15.83 -4.15
N ALA A 629 4.66 15.50 -3.23
CA ALA A 629 4.41 14.48 -2.21
C ALA A 629 3.39 14.97 -1.16
N LEU A 630 3.41 16.25 -0.80
CA LEU A 630 2.39 16.84 0.08
C LEU A 630 1.00 16.82 -0.57
N ALA A 631 0.91 17.07 -1.87
CA ALA A 631 -0.34 16.97 -2.63
C ALA A 631 -0.88 15.52 -2.64
N ALA A 632 0.00 14.54 -2.85
CA ALA A 632 -0.35 13.13 -2.75
C ALA A 632 -0.83 12.79 -1.32
N LEU A 633 -0.11 13.23 -0.30
CA LEU A 633 -0.45 13.01 1.10
C LEU A 633 -1.81 13.63 1.48
N ARG A 634 -2.08 14.89 1.03
CA ARG A 634 -3.36 15.56 1.24
C ARG A 634 -4.54 14.75 0.68
N ARG A 635 -4.36 14.19 -0.49
CA ARG A 635 -5.39 13.37 -1.15
C ARG A 635 -5.66 12.07 -0.39
N GLU A 636 -4.60 11.39 0.06
CA GLU A 636 -4.72 10.13 0.78
C GLU A 636 -5.25 10.31 2.21
N LEU A 637 -4.93 11.44 2.87
CA LEU A 637 -5.43 11.76 4.19
C LEU A 637 -6.84 12.40 4.18
N GLY A 638 -7.31 12.86 3.00
CA GLY A 638 -8.60 13.50 2.82
C GLY A 638 -8.78 14.85 3.55
N SER A 639 -7.71 15.44 4.12
CA SER A 639 -7.80 16.64 4.95
C SER A 639 -6.55 17.52 4.82
N GLY A 640 -6.76 18.79 4.48
CA GLY A 640 -5.68 19.80 4.43
C GLY A 640 -5.05 20.05 5.80
N VAL A 641 -5.86 20.10 6.85
CA VAL A 641 -5.38 20.34 8.23
C VAL A 641 -4.46 19.20 8.69
N LYS A 642 -4.84 17.95 8.45
CA LYS A 642 -3.99 16.79 8.77
C LYS A 642 -2.67 16.84 8.02
N THR A 643 -2.68 17.26 6.75
CA THR A 643 -1.46 17.39 5.94
C THR A 643 -0.52 18.45 6.51
N VAL A 644 -1.05 19.62 6.92
CA VAL A 644 -0.26 20.67 7.56
C VAL A 644 0.32 20.21 8.90
N LEU A 645 -0.46 19.49 9.71
CA LEU A 645 0.04 18.90 10.98
C LEU A 645 1.17 17.90 10.73
N VAL A 646 1.07 17.06 9.72
CA VAL A 646 2.14 16.12 9.32
C VAL A 646 3.38 16.89 8.87
N MET A 647 3.23 17.92 8.05
CA MET A 647 4.32 18.78 7.60
C MET A 647 5.03 19.44 8.80
N ALA A 648 4.27 20.01 9.73
CA ALA A 648 4.80 20.65 10.92
C ALA A 648 5.54 19.63 11.82
N SER A 649 4.96 18.45 12.03
CA SER A 649 5.58 17.38 12.84
C SER A 649 6.90 16.88 12.22
N GLN A 650 6.98 16.73 10.89
CA GLN A 650 8.20 16.35 10.19
C GLN A 650 9.28 17.44 10.30
N CYS A 651 8.90 18.71 10.14
CA CYS A 651 9.82 19.84 10.35
C CYS A 651 10.34 19.87 11.80
N CYS A 652 9.48 19.63 12.81
CA CYS A 652 9.90 19.53 14.20
C CYS A 652 10.89 18.37 14.44
N VAL A 653 10.61 17.19 13.90
CA VAL A 653 11.52 16.04 14.03
C VAL A 653 12.85 16.33 13.35
N ALA A 654 12.83 16.93 12.16
CA ALA A 654 14.03 17.33 11.43
C ALA A 654 14.87 18.34 12.20
N TRP A 655 14.20 19.35 12.80
CA TRP A 655 14.85 20.38 13.61
C TRP A 655 15.49 19.77 14.87
N LEU A 656 14.74 18.96 15.61
CA LEU A 656 15.26 18.31 16.81
C LEU A 656 16.44 17.38 16.51
N ALA A 657 16.33 16.57 15.47
CA ALA A 657 17.41 15.67 15.05
C ALA A 657 18.67 16.44 14.62
N ALA A 658 18.51 17.51 13.82
CA ALA A 658 19.60 18.38 13.41
C ALA A 658 20.25 19.09 14.59
N PHE A 659 19.45 19.57 15.54
CA PHE A 659 19.94 20.20 16.77
C PHE A 659 20.73 19.20 17.66
N CYS A 660 20.21 17.99 17.84
CA CYS A 660 20.93 16.94 18.57
C CYS A 660 22.28 16.62 17.91
N VAL A 661 22.30 16.49 16.58
CA VAL A 661 23.54 16.22 15.84
C VAL A 661 24.51 17.41 15.93
N TYR A 662 24.00 18.62 15.80
CA TYR A 662 24.81 19.85 15.94
C TYR A 662 25.46 19.93 17.33
N THR A 663 24.72 19.68 18.37
CA THR A 663 25.24 19.71 19.77
C THR A 663 26.22 18.57 20.04
N LEU A 664 25.90 17.34 19.60
CA LEU A 664 26.77 16.18 19.78
C LEU A 664 28.14 16.36 19.11
N ILE A 665 28.16 16.83 17.84
CA ILE A 665 29.42 17.10 17.15
C ILE A 665 30.21 18.18 17.85
N GLY A 666 29.57 19.20 18.44
CA GLY A 666 30.25 20.25 19.18
C GLY A 666 30.79 19.85 20.55
N VAL A 667 30.39 18.69 21.08
CA VAL A 667 30.95 18.09 22.31
C VAL A 667 32.14 17.16 21.99
N ILE A 668 32.11 16.56 20.78
CA ILE A 668 33.14 15.60 20.36
C ILE A 668 34.35 16.29 19.71
N PHE A 669 34.12 17.37 18.99
CA PHE A 669 35.12 18.18 18.29
C PHE A 669 35.10 19.61 18.82
#